data_61729ae8881a30049fb166e5d9b69c83
#
_entry.id   61729ae8881a30049fb166e5d9b69c83
#
_cell.length_a   1.000
_cell.length_b   1.000
_cell.length_c   1.000
_cell.angle_alpha   90.00
_cell.angle_beta   90.00
_cell.angle_gamma   90.00
#
_symmetry.space_group_name_H-M   'P 1'
#
loop_
_entity.id
_entity.type
_entity.pdbx_description
1 polymer ?
#
loop_
_entity_poly.entity_id
_entity_poly.type
_entity_poly.pdbx_seq_one_letter_code
_entity_poly.pdbx_strand_id
1 'polypeptide(L)'
;MNLEVLEPVSAESVSATDLLFNRELSWIEFNRRVLDEALDTSQPLLERLKFLAIFSTNLDEFFMVRVSGLQEQLEADPATLSPDGLKPGQQLRLISEQLRPLVAQQLACLNSEILPALEMHDVRIVPYTELGLAQRETLKTIFDERIFPVLTPLSFDPGHPFPYISNISLNLGTFVVPDDPDEDEEIKFARIKLPPNVPRLIRLGDSHHFALLEEVVAAHIEKLFPGMRVLECQPFRITRDADIEIEEDEAGDLLRSIEQQIRQRRFGFGVRLEVASGMSERMVKLLQKSLELVEQDVYSIDGLLNIPDLMTIYKLDLPNLKDKPFTPATPTALRASDSIFEAIKAQDILLHTPYDSFAPVVEFLRAAARDPKVVAIKQTLYRVGADSPIVEALIEAAENGKQVSVLVELKARFDEENNIQWARRLEKVGVHVVYGLLGLKTHAKIALVIRQEGEVLRRYVHLATGNYNPVTAKIYTDIGLFTAHPDFGADASEIFNFLTGYSRQSEFRKLLVAPVNLRNKFTELIRREITNHQDGKSSGITAKFNSLTDTAIIDELYAASRAGVPLDLIVRGVCCLRPNLNGQSETIRVGSIVGRFLEHSRAYRFVNAGKEEIYLGSADWMSRNLDRRVEVIFPVEDERLRERVRREALEVPLADHVKMRWLQNDGSYLRPTSRDDGALNSQEYLLSLMQSN
;
A
#
# COMPACT_ATOMS: atom_id res chain seq x y z
N MET A 1 19.04 16.22 -36.13
CA MET A 1 18.88 14.79 -36.27
C MET A 1 17.38 14.51 -36.23
N ASN A 2 16.80 14.10 -37.33
CA ASN A 2 15.35 14.08 -37.55
C ASN A 2 14.66 13.07 -36.60
N LEU A 3 13.65 13.55 -35.90
CA LEU A 3 12.65 12.70 -35.26
C LEU A 3 11.80 12.09 -36.40
N GLU A 4 11.91 10.78 -36.60
CA GLU A 4 10.94 10.04 -37.40
C GLU A 4 9.57 10.12 -36.65
N VAL A 5 8.67 10.87 -37.25
CA VAL A 5 7.26 10.88 -36.94
C VAL A 5 6.72 9.52 -37.39
N LEU A 6 6.38 8.65 -36.43
CA LEU A 6 5.64 7.42 -36.71
C LEU A 6 4.31 7.79 -37.35
N GLU A 7 4.06 7.24 -38.54
CA GLU A 7 2.83 7.46 -39.32
C GLU A 7 1.60 7.05 -38.49
N PRO A 8 0.48 7.81 -38.57
CA PRO A 8 -0.74 7.46 -37.85
C PRO A 8 -1.29 6.12 -38.39
N VAL A 9 -1.49 5.19 -37.48
CA VAL A 9 -2.20 3.92 -37.76
C VAL A 9 -3.59 4.28 -38.29
N SER A 10 -3.94 3.77 -39.49
CA SER A 10 -5.23 3.96 -40.14
C SER A 10 -6.39 3.63 -39.16
N ALA A 11 -7.50 4.35 -39.30
CA ALA A 11 -8.72 4.17 -38.51
C ALA A 11 -9.39 2.80 -38.80
N GLU A 12 -8.73 1.71 -38.43
CA GLU A 12 -9.38 0.42 -38.20
C GLU A 12 -10.15 0.52 -36.89
N SER A 13 -11.35 -0.02 -36.82
CA SER A 13 -12.21 -0.02 -35.65
C SER A 13 -11.46 -0.62 -34.45
N VAL A 14 -10.95 0.23 -33.56
CA VAL A 14 -10.27 -0.20 -32.35
C VAL A 14 -11.24 -1.07 -31.56
N SER A 15 -10.87 -2.31 -31.29
CA SER A 15 -11.66 -3.20 -30.44
C SER A 15 -11.78 -2.63 -29.03
N ALA A 16 -12.90 -2.83 -28.35
CA ALA A 16 -13.06 -2.39 -26.96
C ALA A 16 -11.95 -2.95 -26.03
N THR A 17 -11.41 -4.14 -26.36
CA THR A 17 -10.29 -4.75 -25.66
C THR A 17 -8.96 -4.03 -25.89
N ASP A 18 -8.80 -3.34 -27.03
CA ASP A 18 -7.59 -2.58 -27.35
C ASP A 18 -7.53 -1.20 -26.65
N LEU A 19 -8.63 -0.79 -26.04
CA LEU A 19 -8.72 0.48 -25.28
C LEU A 19 -8.20 0.36 -23.85
N LEU A 20 -7.98 -0.87 -23.35
CA LEU A 20 -7.62 -1.08 -21.95
C LEU A 20 -6.25 -1.73 -21.82
N PHE A 21 -5.49 -1.28 -20.83
CA PHE A 21 -4.35 -2.03 -20.33
C PHE A 21 -4.78 -3.13 -19.37
N ASN A 22 -4.05 -4.26 -19.40
CA ASN A 22 -4.19 -5.29 -18.38
C ASN A 22 -3.85 -4.70 -17.00
N ARG A 23 -4.70 -4.97 -16.04
CA ARG A 23 -4.59 -4.45 -14.69
C ARG A 23 -3.32 -4.88 -13.98
N GLU A 24 -2.93 -6.17 -14.13
CA GLU A 24 -1.78 -6.75 -13.43
C GLU A 24 -0.47 -6.28 -14.07
N LEU A 25 -0.43 -6.15 -15.38
CA LEU A 25 0.73 -5.60 -16.10
C LEU A 25 0.90 -4.11 -15.78
N SER A 26 -0.19 -3.35 -15.69
CA SER A 26 -0.14 -1.95 -15.20
C SER A 26 0.37 -1.85 -13.77
N TRP A 27 0.08 -2.83 -12.90
CA TRP A 27 0.63 -2.89 -11.55
C TRP A 27 2.15 -3.15 -11.58
N ILE A 28 2.63 -4.01 -12.48
CA ILE A 28 4.07 -4.26 -12.64
C ILE A 28 4.79 -2.97 -13.03
N GLU A 29 4.22 -2.17 -13.93
CA GLU A 29 4.77 -0.87 -14.31
C GLU A 29 4.77 0.14 -13.14
N PHE A 30 3.79 0.07 -12.22
CA PHE A 30 3.87 0.82 -10.99
C PHE A 30 5.07 0.38 -10.14
N ASN A 31 5.26 -0.92 -9.93
CA ASN A 31 6.36 -1.42 -9.11
C ASN A 31 7.74 -1.21 -9.80
N ARG A 32 7.79 -1.16 -11.15
CA ARG A 32 8.96 -0.71 -11.90
C ARG A 32 9.36 0.71 -11.52
N ARG A 33 8.38 1.65 -11.44
CA ARG A 33 8.65 3.03 -11.01
C ARG A 33 9.14 3.13 -9.56
N VAL A 34 8.73 2.20 -8.69
CA VAL A 34 9.29 2.06 -7.32
C VAL A 34 10.76 1.62 -7.38
N LEU A 35 11.09 0.65 -8.25
CA LEU A 35 12.47 0.22 -8.47
C LEU A 35 13.33 1.34 -9.07
N ASP A 36 12.79 2.15 -9.98
CA ASP A 36 13.48 3.30 -10.57
C ASP A 36 14.00 4.30 -9.52
N GLU A 37 13.31 4.45 -8.38
CA GLU A 37 13.77 5.29 -7.28
C GLU A 37 15.02 4.69 -6.58
N ALA A 38 15.12 3.36 -6.52
CA ALA A 38 16.33 2.69 -6.03
C ALA A 38 17.50 2.80 -7.02
N LEU A 39 17.22 2.80 -8.32
CA LEU A 39 18.21 2.92 -9.39
C LEU A 39 18.69 4.37 -9.58
N ASP A 40 17.95 5.37 -9.08
CA ASP A 40 18.30 6.78 -9.21
C ASP A 40 19.46 7.13 -8.27
N THR A 41 20.67 7.24 -8.82
CA THR A 41 21.90 7.57 -8.08
C THR A 41 21.90 8.96 -7.47
N SER A 42 20.98 9.84 -7.83
CA SER A 42 20.81 11.15 -7.19
C SER A 42 20.13 11.07 -5.81
N GLN A 43 19.49 9.92 -5.48
CA GLN A 43 18.88 9.68 -4.18
C GLN A 43 19.92 9.35 -3.10
N PRO A 44 19.69 9.72 -1.83
CA PRO A 44 20.51 9.27 -0.71
C PRO A 44 20.59 7.74 -0.64
N LEU A 45 21.75 7.21 -0.25
CA LEU A 45 22.04 5.77 -0.33
C LEU A 45 21.03 4.90 0.44
N LEU A 46 20.65 5.30 1.66
CA LEU A 46 19.67 4.54 2.45
C LEU A 46 18.24 4.68 1.91
N GLU A 47 17.92 5.77 1.22
CA GLU A 47 16.64 5.89 0.52
C GLU A 47 16.56 4.89 -0.66
N ARG A 48 17.66 4.75 -1.42
CA ARG A 48 17.75 3.72 -2.47
C ARG A 48 17.54 2.32 -1.90
N LEU A 49 18.19 1.99 -0.77
CA LEU A 49 17.99 0.72 -0.06
C LEU A 49 16.54 0.52 0.38
N LYS A 50 15.91 1.57 0.92
CA LYS A 50 14.48 1.54 1.30
C LYS A 50 13.59 1.21 0.11
N PHE A 51 13.84 1.80 -1.07
CA PHE A 51 13.05 1.52 -2.26
C PHE A 51 13.24 0.10 -2.79
N LEU A 52 14.43 -0.51 -2.66
CA LEU A 52 14.62 -1.95 -2.94
C LEU A 52 13.75 -2.82 -2.01
N ALA A 53 13.72 -2.48 -0.71
CA ALA A 53 12.90 -3.21 0.26
C ALA A 53 11.39 -3.04 -0.03
N ILE A 54 10.94 -1.82 -0.39
CA ILE A 54 9.55 -1.53 -0.78
C ILE A 54 9.16 -2.32 -2.04
N PHE A 55 10.03 -2.37 -3.05
CA PHE A 55 9.79 -3.15 -4.27
C PHE A 55 9.51 -4.62 -3.95
N SER A 56 10.32 -5.25 -3.09
CA SER A 56 10.11 -6.64 -2.66
C SER A 56 8.84 -6.82 -1.82
N THR A 57 8.56 -5.90 -0.89
CA THR A 57 7.33 -5.95 -0.08
C THR A 57 6.08 -5.86 -0.97
N ASN A 58 6.11 -4.99 -1.97
CA ASN A 58 5.04 -4.86 -2.95
C ASN A 58 4.87 -6.15 -3.77
N LEU A 59 5.98 -6.81 -4.16
CA LEU A 59 5.94 -8.10 -4.85
C LEU A 59 5.32 -9.19 -3.98
N ASP A 60 5.67 -9.25 -2.70
CA ASP A 60 5.07 -10.21 -1.77
C ASP A 60 3.54 -10.07 -1.74
N GLU A 61 3.03 -8.84 -1.57
CA GLU A 61 1.58 -8.58 -1.59
C GLU A 61 0.96 -8.92 -2.95
N PHE A 62 1.64 -8.61 -4.05
CA PHE A 62 1.15 -8.91 -5.40
C PHE A 62 1.00 -10.42 -5.62
N PHE A 63 1.99 -11.22 -5.21
CA PHE A 63 1.90 -12.67 -5.30
C PHE A 63 0.83 -13.24 -4.37
N MET A 64 0.78 -12.79 -3.11
CA MET A 64 -0.18 -13.25 -2.11
C MET A 64 -1.65 -13.01 -2.48
N VAL A 65 -1.92 -12.06 -3.38
CA VAL A 65 -3.28 -11.56 -3.61
C VAL A 65 -3.69 -11.61 -5.07
N ARG A 66 -2.79 -11.21 -5.97
CA ARG A 66 -3.15 -11.03 -7.38
C ARG A 66 -2.76 -12.24 -8.21
N VAL A 67 -1.53 -12.73 -8.03
CA VAL A 67 -1.07 -13.93 -8.72
C VAL A 67 -1.83 -15.16 -8.20
N SER A 68 -2.02 -15.27 -6.87
CA SER A 68 -2.86 -16.32 -6.27
C SER A 68 -4.27 -16.34 -6.85
N GLY A 69 -4.95 -15.18 -6.88
CA GLY A 69 -6.30 -15.11 -7.47
C GLY A 69 -6.35 -15.43 -8.95
N LEU A 70 -5.29 -15.18 -9.74
CA LEU A 70 -5.20 -15.62 -11.13
C LEU A 70 -4.97 -17.14 -11.25
N GLN A 71 -4.21 -17.75 -10.34
CA GLN A 71 -4.03 -19.21 -10.27
C GLN A 71 -5.36 -19.89 -9.92
N GLU A 72 -6.11 -19.39 -8.94
CA GLU A 72 -7.46 -19.87 -8.62
C GLU A 72 -8.43 -19.75 -9.81
N GLN A 73 -8.40 -18.61 -10.52
CA GLN A 73 -9.22 -18.43 -11.73
C GLN A 73 -8.83 -19.41 -12.84
N LEU A 74 -7.53 -19.69 -13.00
CA LEU A 74 -7.05 -20.66 -13.99
C LEU A 74 -7.56 -22.08 -13.68
N GLU A 75 -7.63 -22.46 -12.40
CA GLU A 75 -8.13 -23.76 -11.97
C GLU A 75 -9.67 -23.85 -12.10
N ALA A 76 -10.38 -22.78 -11.71
CA ALA A 76 -11.85 -22.75 -11.72
C ALA A 76 -12.45 -22.59 -13.13
N ASP A 77 -11.93 -21.62 -13.91
CA ASP A 77 -12.38 -21.35 -15.29
C ASP A 77 -11.24 -20.74 -16.13
N PRO A 78 -10.46 -21.57 -16.84
CA PRO A 78 -9.33 -21.09 -17.67
C PRO A 78 -9.77 -20.26 -18.89
N ALA A 79 -11.06 -20.19 -19.21
CA ALA A 79 -11.58 -19.46 -20.36
C ALA A 79 -12.05 -18.04 -20.02
N THR A 80 -12.19 -17.69 -18.74
CA THR A 80 -12.59 -16.34 -18.28
C THR A 80 -11.65 -15.28 -18.85
N LEU A 81 -12.23 -14.22 -19.42
CA LEU A 81 -11.47 -13.10 -20.00
C LEU A 81 -11.45 -11.92 -19.03
N SER A 82 -10.28 -11.30 -18.87
CA SER A 82 -10.17 -9.98 -18.26
C SER A 82 -10.75 -8.89 -19.18
N PRO A 83 -11.04 -7.69 -18.70
CA PRO A 83 -11.61 -6.59 -19.51
C PRO A 83 -10.78 -6.25 -20.77
N ASP A 84 -9.46 -6.48 -20.74
CA ASP A 84 -8.52 -6.32 -21.86
C ASP A 84 -8.42 -7.59 -22.75
N GLY A 85 -9.22 -8.63 -22.49
CA GLY A 85 -9.35 -9.84 -23.32
C GLY A 85 -8.33 -10.94 -23.04
N LEU A 86 -7.48 -10.85 -22.02
CA LEU A 86 -6.50 -11.89 -21.70
C LEU A 86 -7.11 -12.99 -20.80
N LYS A 87 -6.73 -14.25 -21.08
CA LYS A 87 -7.03 -15.40 -20.20
C LYS A 87 -6.10 -15.44 -18.98
N PRO A 88 -6.51 -16.07 -17.85
CA PRO A 88 -5.67 -16.16 -16.65
C PRO A 88 -4.27 -16.72 -16.91
N GLY A 89 -4.16 -17.81 -17.66
CA GLY A 89 -2.85 -18.41 -18.01
C GLY A 89 -1.98 -17.52 -18.88
N GLN A 90 -2.57 -16.67 -19.74
CA GLN A 90 -1.82 -15.68 -20.52
C GLN A 90 -1.28 -14.57 -19.61
N GLN A 91 -2.12 -14.09 -18.68
CA GLN A 91 -1.71 -13.07 -17.70
C GLN A 91 -0.56 -13.57 -16.82
N LEU A 92 -0.65 -14.80 -16.26
CA LEU A 92 0.40 -15.40 -15.46
C LEU A 92 1.74 -15.49 -16.20
N ARG A 93 1.72 -15.91 -17.47
CA ARG A 93 2.92 -15.96 -18.31
C ARG A 93 3.53 -14.56 -18.51
N LEU A 94 2.73 -13.58 -18.92
CA LEU A 94 3.19 -12.20 -19.12
C LEU A 94 3.71 -11.56 -17.82
N ILE A 95 3.09 -11.85 -16.68
CA ILE A 95 3.57 -11.43 -15.35
C ILE A 95 4.98 -11.98 -15.12
N SER A 96 5.19 -13.30 -15.31
CA SER A 96 6.50 -13.91 -15.11
C SER A 96 7.56 -13.33 -16.07
N GLU A 97 7.23 -13.16 -17.35
CA GLU A 97 8.12 -12.57 -18.36
C GLU A 97 8.56 -11.14 -17.99
N GLN A 98 7.65 -10.31 -17.46
CA GLN A 98 7.97 -8.92 -17.10
C GLN A 98 8.65 -8.79 -15.73
N LEU A 99 8.32 -9.65 -14.76
CA LEU A 99 8.87 -9.53 -13.40
C LEU A 99 10.30 -10.05 -13.28
N ARG A 100 10.67 -11.14 -13.98
CA ARG A 100 12.02 -11.71 -13.87
C ARG A 100 13.14 -10.73 -14.17
N PRO A 101 13.07 -9.92 -15.25
CA PRO A 101 14.07 -8.88 -15.49
C PRO A 101 14.14 -7.82 -14.39
N LEU A 102 13.00 -7.44 -13.80
CA LEU A 102 12.97 -6.46 -12.71
C LEU A 102 13.60 -6.98 -11.42
N VAL A 103 13.34 -8.25 -11.08
CA VAL A 103 13.98 -8.90 -9.93
C VAL A 103 15.49 -9.02 -10.16
N ALA A 104 15.94 -9.38 -11.37
CA ALA A 104 17.36 -9.40 -11.70
C ALA A 104 18.01 -8.00 -11.59
N GLN A 105 17.31 -6.96 -12.05
CA GLN A 105 17.77 -5.57 -11.96
C GLN A 105 17.84 -5.10 -10.50
N GLN A 106 16.88 -5.46 -9.65
CA GLN A 106 16.89 -5.19 -8.21
C GLN A 106 18.13 -5.81 -7.55
N LEU A 107 18.40 -7.09 -7.83
CA LEU A 107 19.54 -7.81 -7.27
C LEU A 107 20.87 -7.24 -7.75
N ALA A 108 20.98 -6.91 -9.02
CA ALA A 108 22.16 -6.25 -9.59
C ALA A 108 22.43 -4.90 -8.89
N CYS A 109 21.41 -4.07 -8.71
CA CYS A 109 21.53 -2.80 -7.97
C CYS A 109 21.96 -3.04 -6.53
N LEU A 110 21.39 -4.00 -5.83
CA LEU A 110 21.77 -4.32 -4.45
C LEU A 110 23.23 -4.76 -4.37
N ASN A 111 23.62 -5.78 -5.16
CA ASN A 111 24.92 -6.44 -5.04
C ASN A 111 26.06 -5.59 -5.59
N SER A 112 25.83 -4.89 -6.72
CA SER A 112 26.91 -4.17 -7.43
C SER A 112 27.01 -2.69 -7.09
N GLU A 113 25.97 -2.08 -6.50
CA GLU A 113 25.97 -0.65 -6.19
C GLU A 113 25.74 -0.37 -4.70
N ILE A 114 24.61 -0.85 -4.12
CA ILE A 114 24.20 -0.46 -2.77
C ILE A 114 25.11 -1.06 -1.70
N LEU A 115 25.38 -2.37 -1.72
CA LEU A 115 26.23 -3.02 -0.71
C LEU A 115 27.66 -2.48 -0.75
N PRO A 116 28.33 -2.34 -1.92
CA PRO A 116 29.66 -1.71 -1.97
C PRO A 116 29.67 -0.25 -1.51
N ALA A 117 28.64 0.54 -1.82
CA ALA A 117 28.53 1.91 -1.34
C ALA A 117 28.32 1.99 0.17
N LEU A 118 27.57 1.06 0.78
CA LEU A 118 27.43 0.97 2.24
C LEU A 118 28.75 0.65 2.93
N GLU A 119 29.59 -0.22 2.34
CA GLU A 119 30.93 -0.53 2.90
C GLU A 119 31.82 0.72 2.98
N MET A 120 31.69 1.67 2.05
CA MET A 120 32.43 2.96 2.11
C MET A 120 31.99 3.82 3.31
N HIS A 121 30.84 3.53 3.91
CA HIS A 121 30.31 4.18 5.11
C HIS A 121 30.39 3.29 6.37
N ASP A 122 31.26 2.27 6.36
CA ASP A 122 31.47 1.32 7.46
C ASP A 122 30.19 0.54 7.84
N VAL A 123 29.29 0.29 6.86
CA VAL A 123 28.13 -0.56 7.01
C VAL A 123 28.32 -1.80 6.15
N ARG A 124 28.44 -2.97 6.77
CA ARG A 124 28.80 -4.19 6.05
C ARG A 124 27.98 -5.39 6.49
N ILE A 125 27.51 -6.19 5.52
CA ILE A 125 27.06 -7.55 5.75
C ILE A 125 28.27 -8.45 5.48
N VAL A 126 28.80 -9.05 6.53
CA VAL A 126 30.05 -9.82 6.46
C VAL A 126 29.71 -11.30 6.30
N PRO A 127 30.13 -11.97 5.22
CA PRO A 127 29.96 -13.40 5.07
C PRO A 127 30.59 -14.17 6.24
N TYR A 128 29.94 -15.23 6.72
CA TYR A 128 30.45 -15.99 7.88
C TYR A 128 31.88 -16.50 7.66
N THR A 129 32.22 -16.83 6.42
CA THR A 129 33.56 -17.32 6.02
C THR A 129 34.67 -16.25 6.17
N GLU A 130 34.33 -14.97 6.14
CA GLU A 130 35.27 -13.86 6.27
C GLU A 130 35.45 -13.38 7.74
N LEU A 131 34.63 -13.91 8.66
CA LEU A 131 34.67 -13.51 10.07
C LEU A 131 35.96 -13.97 10.75
N GLY A 132 36.53 -13.09 11.61
CA GLY A 132 37.67 -13.42 12.46
C GLY A 132 37.28 -14.40 13.57
N LEU A 133 38.30 -15.08 14.15
CA LEU A 133 38.08 -16.11 15.18
C LEU A 133 37.26 -15.60 16.37
N ALA A 134 37.51 -14.40 16.87
CA ALA A 134 36.77 -13.83 18.01
C ALA A 134 35.30 -13.57 17.67
N GLN A 135 34.99 -13.12 16.45
CA GLN A 135 33.63 -12.91 15.98
C GLN A 135 32.88 -14.23 15.82
N ARG A 136 33.54 -15.26 15.28
CA ARG A 136 32.97 -16.62 15.16
C ARG A 136 32.67 -17.22 16.53
N GLU A 137 33.56 -17.08 17.53
CA GLU A 137 33.30 -17.55 18.90
C GLU A 137 32.11 -16.80 19.55
N THR A 138 32.00 -15.49 19.32
CA THR A 138 30.84 -14.72 19.79
C THR A 138 29.55 -15.21 19.15
N LEU A 139 29.54 -15.39 17.82
CA LEU A 139 28.38 -15.91 17.11
C LEU A 139 28.03 -17.36 17.48
N LYS A 140 29.03 -18.18 17.74
CA LYS A 140 28.82 -19.56 18.27
C LYS A 140 28.15 -19.52 19.64
N THR A 141 28.55 -18.61 20.52
CA THR A 141 27.88 -18.43 21.82
C THR A 141 26.41 -17.99 21.63
N ILE A 142 26.18 -17.02 20.77
CA ILE A 142 24.81 -16.59 20.43
C ILE A 142 24.02 -17.75 19.82
N PHE A 143 24.62 -18.54 18.93
CA PHE A 143 24.00 -19.72 18.36
C PHE A 143 23.62 -20.73 19.45
N ASP A 144 24.54 -21.11 20.30
CA ASP A 144 24.34 -22.15 21.34
C ASP A 144 23.28 -21.70 22.37
N GLU A 145 23.29 -20.43 22.79
CA GLU A 145 22.42 -19.95 23.87
C GLU A 145 21.03 -19.49 23.39
N ARG A 146 20.93 -18.93 22.17
CA ARG A 146 19.72 -18.22 21.74
C ARG A 146 19.08 -18.76 20.47
N ILE A 147 19.87 -19.37 19.56
CA ILE A 147 19.38 -19.82 18.26
C ILE A 147 19.11 -21.32 18.31
N PHE A 148 20.10 -22.13 18.67
CA PHE A 148 19.99 -23.60 18.71
C PHE A 148 18.79 -24.11 19.52
N PRO A 149 18.49 -23.60 20.74
CA PRO A 149 17.37 -24.12 21.55
C PRO A 149 15.97 -23.89 20.91
N VAL A 150 15.84 -23.01 19.95
CA VAL A 150 14.57 -22.70 19.27
C VAL A 150 14.47 -23.28 17.85
N LEU A 151 15.56 -23.87 17.36
CA LEU A 151 15.57 -24.54 16.06
C LEU A 151 14.98 -25.95 16.16
N THR A 152 14.15 -26.30 15.19
CA THR A 152 13.59 -27.66 15.08
C THR A 152 13.71 -28.10 13.62
N PRO A 153 14.67 -29.00 13.31
CA PRO A 153 14.72 -29.66 12.01
C PRO A 153 13.48 -30.55 11.83
N LEU A 154 12.83 -30.43 10.68
CA LEU A 154 11.70 -31.26 10.29
C LEU A 154 12.10 -32.08 9.07
N SER A 155 12.18 -33.41 9.23
CA SER A 155 12.53 -34.35 8.16
C SER A 155 11.32 -34.60 7.24
N PHE A 156 11.64 -35.04 6.02
CA PHE A 156 10.69 -35.54 5.05
C PHE A 156 11.13 -36.92 4.57
N ASP A 157 10.32 -37.92 4.84
CA ASP A 157 10.49 -39.31 4.43
C ASP A 157 9.11 -40.01 4.34
N PRO A 158 9.01 -41.27 3.92
CA PRO A 158 7.73 -41.99 3.82
C PRO A 158 6.91 -42.05 5.12
N GLY A 159 7.54 -41.86 6.29
CA GLY A 159 6.88 -41.83 7.60
C GLY A 159 6.54 -40.40 8.08
N HIS A 160 7.09 -39.37 7.42
CA HIS A 160 6.93 -37.97 7.79
C HIS A 160 6.53 -37.17 6.55
N PRO A 161 5.30 -36.62 6.46
CA PRO A 161 4.87 -35.81 5.34
C PRO A 161 5.73 -34.56 5.22
N PHE A 162 5.75 -33.98 4.01
CA PHE A 162 6.48 -32.73 3.78
C PHE A 162 6.02 -31.64 4.76
N PRO A 163 6.95 -31.02 5.51
CA PRO A 163 6.61 -30.09 6.57
C PRO A 163 5.94 -28.84 6.00
N TYR A 164 4.88 -28.40 6.65
CA TYR A 164 4.25 -27.14 6.29
C TYR A 164 5.22 -25.97 6.45
N ILE A 165 5.34 -25.14 5.39
CA ILE A 165 6.19 -23.95 5.37
C ILE A 165 5.32 -22.71 5.44
N SER A 166 5.51 -21.90 6.48
CA SER A 166 4.72 -20.68 6.69
C SER A 166 5.02 -19.62 5.62
N ASN A 167 3.98 -18.83 5.28
CA ASN A 167 4.08 -17.75 4.31
C ASN A 167 5.21 -16.76 4.64
N ILE A 168 5.95 -16.33 3.61
CA ILE A 168 7.08 -15.38 3.67
C ILE A 168 8.15 -15.65 4.71
N SER A 169 8.23 -16.88 5.23
CA SER A 169 9.29 -17.28 6.17
C SER A 169 10.55 -17.73 5.45
N LEU A 170 11.70 -17.35 5.99
CA LEU A 170 13.00 -17.81 5.53
C LEU A 170 13.31 -19.17 6.16
N ASN A 171 13.77 -20.11 5.35
CA ASN A 171 14.05 -21.49 5.75
C ASN A 171 15.37 -21.96 5.15
N LEU A 172 15.99 -22.96 5.78
CA LEU A 172 17.09 -23.72 5.22
C LEU A 172 16.58 -25.10 4.80
N GLY A 173 16.81 -25.47 3.55
CA GLY A 173 16.70 -26.84 3.05
C GLY A 173 18.04 -27.53 3.20
N THR A 174 18.04 -28.72 3.79
CA THR A 174 19.26 -29.44 4.11
C THR A 174 19.15 -30.89 3.62
N PHE A 175 20.14 -31.36 2.87
CA PHE A 175 20.33 -32.79 2.58
C PHE A 175 21.34 -33.38 3.52
N VAL A 176 20.98 -34.49 4.12
CA VAL A 176 21.83 -35.25 5.08
C VAL A 176 21.86 -36.70 4.70
N VAL A 177 22.97 -37.39 5.06
CA VAL A 177 23.16 -38.83 4.94
C VAL A 177 23.70 -39.39 6.27
N PRO A 178 23.46 -40.67 6.62
CA PRO A 178 24.10 -41.28 7.76
C PRO A 178 25.64 -41.17 7.68
N ASP A 179 26.28 -40.96 8.81
CA ASP A 179 27.76 -40.89 8.88
C ASP A 179 28.38 -42.28 9.03
N ASP A 180 27.55 -43.31 9.27
CA ASP A 180 27.97 -44.70 9.36
C ASP A 180 28.05 -45.29 7.93
N PRO A 181 29.26 -45.78 7.51
CA PRO A 181 29.44 -46.36 6.17
C PRO A 181 28.72 -47.73 5.97
N ASP A 182 28.22 -48.34 7.04
CA ASP A 182 27.47 -49.59 7.00
C ASP A 182 25.95 -49.39 6.84
N GLU A 183 25.45 -48.13 6.90
CA GLU A 183 24.07 -47.79 6.62
C GLU A 183 23.87 -47.40 5.14
N ASP A 184 22.68 -47.67 4.60
CA ASP A 184 22.32 -47.24 3.25
C ASP A 184 22.46 -45.72 3.14
N GLU A 185 23.21 -45.26 2.13
CA GLU A 185 23.41 -43.81 1.81
C GLU A 185 22.12 -43.16 1.25
N GLU A 186 20.98 -43.35 1.93
CA GLU A 186 19.75 -42.68 1.56
C GLU A 186 19.81 -41.19 1.94
N ILE A 187 19.77 -40.33 0.90
CA ILE A 187 19.76 -38.88 1.11
C ILE A 187 18.41 -38.46 1.65
N LYS A 188 18.42 -37.94 2.88
CA LYS A 188 17.23 -37.42 3.58
C LYS A 188 17.16 -35.90 3.47
N PHE A 189 15.95 -35.37 3.34
CA PHE A 189 15.70 -33.93 3.35
C PHE A 189 15.20 -33.49 4.72
N ALA A 190 15.75 -32.41 5.23
CA ALA A 190 15.25 -31.74 6.41
C ALA A 190 15.07 -30.23 6.15
N ARG A 191 14.02 -29.67 6.71
CA ARG A 191 13.73 -28.24 6.68
C ARG A 191 13.97 -27.63 8.04
N ILE A 192 14.70 -26.51 8.11
CA ILE A 192 14.89 -25.70 9.31
C ILE A 192 14.28 -24.33 9.07
N LYS A 193 13.29 -23.94 9.88
CA LYS A 193 12.74 -22.58 9.86
C LYS A 193 13.64 -21.66 10.66
N LEU A 194 14.02 -20.54 10.08
CA LEU A 194 14.71 -19.49 10.84
C LEU A 194 13.73 -18.80 11.81
N PRO A 195 14.11 -18.65 13.08
CA PRO A 195 13.22 -18.14 14.12
C PRO A 195 12.96 -16.63 13.93
N PRO A 196 11.70 -16.18 13.83
CA PRO A 196 11.38 -14.78 13.58
C PRO A 196 11.66 -13.85 14.77
N ASN A 197 11.86 -14.40 15.96
CA ASN A 197 12.21 -13.67 17.18
C ASN A 197 13.72 -13.40 17.33
N VAL A 198 14.55 -13.94 16.43
CA VAL A 198 15.98 -13.63 16.34
C VAL A 198 16.19 -12.67 15.17
N PRO A 199 16.88 -11.53 15.36
CA PRO A 199 17.19 -10.64 14.25
C PRO A 199 17.97 -11.36 13.15
N ARG A 200 17.54 -11.21 11.89
CA ARG A 200 18.25 -11.83 10.76
C ARG A 200 19.64 -11.23 10.55
N LEU A 201 19.78 -9.90 10.72
CA LEU A 201 21.07 -9.21 10.71
C LEU A 201 21.59 -9.16 12.15
N ILE A 202 22.52 -10.04 12.48
CA ILE A 202 23.14 -10.12 13.79
C ILE A 202 24.32 -9.16 13.83
N ARG A 203 24.23 -8.14 14.69
CA ARG A 203 25.26 -7.09 14.80
C ARG A 203 26.55 -7.64 15.42
N LEU A 204 27.70 -7.29 14.84
CA LEU A 204 29.02 -7.72 15.28
C LEU A 204 29.64 -6.64 16.20
N GLY A 205 29.45 -6.79 17.51
CA GLY A 205 29.90 -5.80 18.51
C GLY A 205 29.19 -4.46 18.38
N ASP A 206 29.91 -3.37 18.56
CA ASP A 206 29.39 -2.01 18.46
C ASP A 206 29.51 -1.40 17.05
N SER A 207 30.03 -2.16 16.08
CA SER A 207 30.17 -1.73 14.68
C SER A 207 28.83 -1.75 13.94
N HIS A 208 28.79 -1.18 12.72
CA HIS A 208 27.67 -1.36 11.79
C HIS A 208 27.87 -2.58 10.86
N HIS A 209 28.64 -3.57 11.33
CA HIS A 209 28.83 -4.83 10.62
C HIS A 209 27.83 -5.87 11.13
N PHE A 210 27.35 -6.69 10.22
CA PHE A 210 26.31 -7.69 10.49
C PHE A 210 26.70 -9.04 9.89
N ALA A 211 26.33 -10.13 10.58
CA ALA A 211 26.31 -11.48 10.03
C ALA A 211 24.86 -11.90 9.76
N LEU A 212 24.62 -12.70 8.74
CA LEU A 212 23.31 -13.24 8.43
C LEU A 212 22.97 -14.43 9.30
N LEU A 213 21.75 -14.47 9.83
CA LEU A 213 21.28 -15.58 10.67
C LEU A 213 21.35 -16.92 9.94
N GLU A 214 20.97 -16.97 8.66
CA GLU A 214 21.04 -18.17 7.83
C GLU A 214 22.45 -18.71 7.69
N GLU A 215 23.46 -17.84 7.57
CA GLU A 215 24.87 -18.26 7.48
C GLU A 215 25.39 -18.74 8.84
N VAL A 216 24.99 -18.10 9.94
CA VAL A 216 25.34 -18.54 11.30
C VAL A 216 24.75 -19.92 11.59
N VAL A 217 23.49 -20.15 11.20
CA VAL A 217 22.85 -21.47 11.36
C VAL A 217 23.51 -22.50 10.46
N ALA A 218 23.77 -22.19 9.20
CA ALA A 218 24.45 -23.10 8.27
C ALA A 218 25.87 -23.49 8.73
N ALA A 219 26.62 -22.54 9.32
CA ALA A 219 27.96 -22.82 9.85
C ALA A 219 27.98 -23.76 11.06
N HIS A 220 26.85 -23.90 11.74
CA HIS A 220 26.70 -24.78 12.90
C HIS A 220 25.66 -25.90 12.70
N ILE A 221 25.29 -26.14 11.44
CA ILE A 221 24.19 -27.04 11.06
C ILE A 221 24.37 -28.47 11.55
N GLU A 222 25.61 -28.96 11.61
CA GLU A 222 25.95 -30.32 12.08
C GLU A 222 25.46 -30.61 13.50
N LYS A 223 25.38 -29.59 14.36
CA LYS A 223 24.84 -29.74 15.72
C LYS A 223 23.36 -30.14 15.74
N LEU A 224 22.63 -29.87 14.65
CA LEU A 224 21.23 -30.25 14.50
C LEU A 224 21.04 -31.67 14.00
N PHE A 225 22.11 -32.32 13.49
CA PHE A 225 22.08 -33.64 12.86
C PHE A 225 23.19 -34.55 13.40
N PRO A 226 23.23 -34.87 14.71
CA PRO A 226 24.26 -35.74 15.26
C PRO A 226 24.20 -37.14 14.61
N GLY A 227 25.35 -37.66 14.18
CA GLY A 227 25.46 -38.95 13.47
C GLY A 227 25.07 -38.88 11.97
N MET A 228 24.90 -37.68 11.45
CA MET A 228 24.60 -37.45 10.02
C MET A 228 25.64 -36.49 9.43
N ARG A 229 25.99 -36.70 8.17
CA ARG A 229 26.82 -35.78 7.37
C ARG A 229 25.95 -34.89 6.50
N VAL A 230 26.14 -33.60 6.61
CA VAL A 230 25.41 -32.59 5.80
C VAL A 230 26.04 -32.51 4.40
N LEU A 231 25.25 -32.72 3.36
CA LEU A 231 25.67 -32.64 1.97
C LEU A 231 25.43 -31.26 1.36
N GLU A 232 24.31 -30.65 1.74
CA GLU A 232 23.89 -29.34 1.21
C GLU A 232 23.01 -28.64 2.25
N CYS A 233 23.19 -27.33 2.39
CA CYS A 233 22.34 -26.48 3.21
C CYS A 233 22.14 -25.14 2.49
N GLN A 234 20.92 -24.84 2.03
CA GLN A 234 20.62 -23.67 1.21
C GLN A 234 19.35 -22.96 1.69
N PRO A 235 19.33 -21.62 1.67
CA PRO A 235 18.15 -20.86 2.05
C PRO A 235 17.10 -20.84 0.93
N PHE A 236 15.83 -20.85 1.36
CA PHE A 236 14.68 -20.68 0.48
C PHE A 236 13.53 -20.02 1.21
N ARG A 237 12.58 -19.48 0.43
CA ARG A 237 11.42 -18.76 0.91
C ARG A 237 10.22 -19.07 0.04
N ILE A 238 9.03 -19.20 0.64
CA ILE A 238 7.77 -19.38 -0.08
C ILE A 238 6.84 -18.19 0.16
N THR A 239 6.16 -17.76 -0.89
CA THR A 239 4.99 -16.90 -0.80
C THR A 239 3.75 -17.73 -1.04
N ARG A 240 2.73 -17.59 -0.16
CA ARG A 240 1.47 -18.33 -0.20
C ARG A 240 0.32 -17.41 -0.48
N ASP A 241 -0.77 -17.96 -0.96
CA ASP A 241 -2.03 -17.24 -1.01
C ASP A 241 -2.42 -16.69 0.37
N ALA A 242 -2.90 -15.45 0.38
CA ALA A 242 -3.37 -14.75 1.57
C ALA A 242 -4.68 -13.99 1.32
N ASP A 243 -5.29 -14.15 0.16
CA ASP A 243 -6.59 -13.56 -0.18
C ASP A 243 -7.69 -14.55 0.16
N ILE A 244 -8.22 -14.47 1.36
CA ILE A 244 -9.30 -15.33 1.81
C ILE A 244 -10.61 -14.59 1.57
N GLU A 245 -11.48 -15.16 0.74
CA GLU A 245 -12.86 -14.73 0.62
C GLU A 245 -13.65 -15.14 1.87
N ILE A 246 -14.35 -14.18 2.45
CA ILE A 246 -15.20 -14.39 3.63
C ILE A 246 -16.62 -14.64 3.13
N GLU A 247 -17.13 -15.85 3.29
CA GLU A 247 -18.54 -16.13 3.12
C GLU A 247 -19.32 -15.53 4.30
N GLU A 248 -19.77 -14.28 4.11
CA GLU A 248 -20.44 -13.49 5.16
C GLU A 248 -21.87 -13.94 5.44
N ASP A 249 -22.52 -14.54 4.45
CA ASP A 249 -23.93 -14.91 4.51
C ASP A 249 -24.20 -16.04 5.53
N GLU A 250 -23.19 -16.83 5.90
CA GLU A 250 -23.28 -17.90 6.89
C GLU A 250 -22.74 -17.51 8.28
N ALA A 251 -22.15 -16.33 8.43
CA ALA A 251 -21.50 -15.92 9.67
C ALA A 251 -22.49 -15.28 10.66
N GLY A 252 -22.96 -16.05 11.60
CA GLY A 252 -23.73 -15.54 12.75
C GLY A 252 -22.90 -14.60 13.67
N ASP A 253 -21.58 -14.58 13.55
CA ASP A 253 -20.63 -13.71 14.28
C ASP A 253 -19.43 -13.41 13.38
N LEU A 254 -19.44 -12.25 12.73
CA LEU A 254 -18.41 -11.80 11.79
C LEU A 254 -17.01 -11.77 12.43
N LEU A 255 -16.91 -11.36 13.69
CA LEU A 255 -15.61 -11.30 14.38
C LEU A 255 -14.99 -12.68 14.55
N ARG A 256 -15.77 -13.69 14.97
CA ARG A 256 -15.30 -15.07 15.09
C ARG A 256 -14.95 -15.68 13.74
N SER A 257 -15.75 -15.40 12.72
CA SER A 257 -15.47 -15.87 11.37
C SER A 257 -14.14 -15.35 10.86
N ILE A 258 -13.85 -14.04 11.02
CA ILE A 258 -12.59 -13.44 10.64
C ILE A 258 -11.42 -14.03 11.46
N GLU A 259 -11.57 -14.22 12.77
CA GLU A 259 -10.54 -14.86 13.60
C GLU A 259 -10.21 -16.28 13.12
N GLN A 260 -11.23 -17.07 12.76
CA GLN A 260 -11.04 -18.40 12.22
C GLN A 260 -10.30 -18.36 10.88
N GLN A 261 -10.68 -17.44 10.00
CA GLN A 261 -10.06 -17.29 8.67
C GLN A 261 -8.62 -16.78 8.74
N ILE A 262 -8.29 -15.85 9.66
CA ILE A 262 -6.89 -15.46 9.91
C ILE A 262 -6.05 -16.69 10.28
N ARG A 263 -6.61 -17.65 11.02
CA ARG A 263 -5.93 -18.91 11.32
C ARG A 263 -5.81 -19.80 10.07
N GLN A 264 -6.85 -19.85 9.23
CA GLN A 264 -6.85 -20.62 7.98
C GLN A 264 -5.92 -20.03 6.91
N ARG A 265 -5.78 -18.68 6.86
CA ARG A 265 -4.83 -17.99 5.96
C ARG A 265 -3.40 -18.53 6.08
N ARG A 266 -3.04 -19.12 7.20
CA ARG A 266 -1.74 -19.75 7.37
C ARG A 266 -1.53 -20.95 6.43
N PHE A 267 -2.60 -21.53 5.88
CA PHE A 267 -2.60 -22.76 5.08
C PHE A 267 -2.90 -22.53 3.59
N GLY A 268 -2.83 -21.31 3.09
CA GLY A 268 -2.96 -21.02 1.66
C GLY A 268 -1.96 -21.79 0.80
N PHE A 269 -2.31 -22.09 -0.44
CA PHE A 269 -1.42 -22.81 -1.37
C PHE A 269 -0.17 -21.99 -1.72
N GLY A 270 0.87 -22.65 -2.23
CA GLY A 270 2.11 -22.00 -2.65
C GLY A 270 1.91 -21.22 -3.94
N VAL A 271 2.41 -19.99 -4.01
CA VAL A 271 2.28 -19.12 -5.19
C VAL A 271 3.64 -18.80 -5.81
N ARG A 272 4.70 -18.67 -4.98
CA ARG A 272 6.05 -18.36 -5.45
C ARG A 272 7.08 -19.03 -4.53
N LEU A 273 8.09 -19.66 -5.12
CA LEU A 273 9.26 -20.19 -4.42
C LEU A 273 10.51 -19.40 -4.81
N GLU A 274 11.17 -18.82 -3.83
CA GLU A 274 12.45 -18.13 -3.98
C GLU A 274 13.56 -19.04 -3.41
N VAL A 275 14.58 -19.36 -4.21
CA VAL A 275 15.71 -20.23 -3.83
C VAL A 275 17.03 -19.50 -4.07
N ALA A 276 18.04 -19.80 -3.25
CA ALA A 276 19.40 -19.33 -3.53
C ALA A 276 19.91 -19.89 -4.86
N SER A 277 20.62 -19.08 -5.64
CA SER A 277 21.18 -19.49 -6.95
C SER A 277 22.14 -20.67 -6.88
N GLY A 278 22.75 -20.91 -5.71
CA GLY A 278 23.61 -22.08 -5.47
C GLY A 278 22.88 -23.37 -5.05
N MET A 279 21.55 -23.35 -4.95
CA MET A 279 20.76 -24.54 -4.58
C MET A 279 20.80 -25.57 -5.69
N SER A 280 21.03 -26.85 -5.33
CA SER A 280 21.07 -27.96 -6.31
C SER A 280 19.72 -28.14 -7.00
N GLU A 281 19.75 -28.53 -8.28
CA GLU A 281 18.53 -28.82 -9.06
C GLU A 281 17.69 -29.92 -8.37
N ARG A 282 18.33 -30.88 -7.69
CA ARG A 282 17.65 -31.93 -6.91
C ARG A 282 16.80 -31.33 -5.80
N MET A 283 17.34 -30.36 -5.04
CA MET A 283 16.61 -29.71 -3.95
C MET A 283 15.50 -28.81 -4.48
N VAL A 284 15.77 -28.06 -5.54
CA VAL A 284 14.74 -27.22 -6.21
C VAL A 284 13.57 -28.08 -6.69
N LYS A 285 13.82 -29.21 -7.36
CA LYS A 285 12.76 -30.12 -7.83
C LYS A 285 11.99 -30.76 -6.68
N LEU A 286 12.67 -31.11 -5.58
CA LEU A 286 12.01 -31.62 -4.37
C LEU A 286 11.03 -30.59 -3.80
N LEU A 287 11.50 -29.36 -3.59
CA LEU A 287 10.69 -28.26 -3.07
C LEU A 287 9.52 -27.94 -4.00
N GLN A 288 9.78 -27.80 -5.29
CA GLN A 288 8.77 -27.51 -6.32
C GLN A 288 7.66 -28.57 -6.31
N LYS A 289 8.02 -29.85 -6.34
CA LYS A 289 7.05 -30.96 -6.32
C LYS A 289 6.26 -31.00 -5.02
N SER A 290 6.93 -30.84 -3.86
CA SER A 290 6.30 -30.93 -2.54
C SER A 290 5.41 -29.74 -2.21
N LEU A 291 5.59 -28.61 -2.91
CA LEU A 291 4.81 -27.39 -2.77
C LEU A 291 3.79 -27.21 -3.90
N GLU A 292 3.69 -28.19 -4.82
CA GLU A 292 2.76 -28.21 -5.94
C GLU A 292 2.92 -26.99 -6.88
N LEU A 293 4.17 -26.54 -7.11
CA LEU A 293 4.51 -25.40 -7.93
C LEU A 293 4.97 -25.81 -9.33
N VAL A 294 4.76 -24.93 -10.31
CA VAL A 294 5.28 -25.09 -11.66
C VAL A 294 6.59 -24.29 -11.82
N GLU A 295 7.34 -24.55 -12.90
CA GLU A 295 8.66 -23.94 -13.14
C GLU A 295 8.60 -22.38 -13.14
N GLN A 296 7.52 -21.81 -13.66
CA GLN A 296 7.33 -20.36 -13.69
C GLN A 296 7.18 -19.72 -12.32
N ASP A 297 6.84 -20.50 -11.27
CA ASP A 297 6.66 -20.02 -9.90
C ASP A 297 7.98 -20.00 -9.11
N VAL A 298 9.06 -20.58 -9.68
CA VAL A 298 10.37 -20.69 -9.05
C VAL A 298 11.27 -19.53 -9.50
N TYR A 299 11.80 -18.79 -8.51
CA TYR A 299 12.71 -17.66 -8.70
C TYR A 299 14.07 -17.98 -8.07
N SER A 300 15.11 -18.09 -8.91
CA SER A 300 16.49 -18.22 -8.45
C SER A 300 17.03 -16.82 -8.12
N ILE A 301 17.49 -16.64 -6.88
CA ILE A 301 17.96 -15.37 -6.33
C ILE A 301 19.48 -15.40 -6.18
N ASP A 302 20.15 -14.54 -6.93
CA ASP A 302 21.60 -14.37 -6.84
C ASP A 302 21.94 -13.31 -5.77
N GLY A 303 22.16 -13.78 -4.53
CA GLY A 303 22.42 -12.93 -3.37
C GLY A 303 21.40 -13.13 -2.25
N LEU A 304 21.01 -12.03 -1.61
CA LEU A 304 20.15 -12.06 -0.43
C LEU A 304 18.69 -12.32 -0.77
N LEU A 305 18.11 -13.39 -0.19
CA LEU A 305 16.67 -13.57 -0.15
C LEU A 305 16.07 -12.53 0.84
N ASN A 306 14.76 -12.32 0.76
CA ASN A 306 14.00 -11.48 1.72
C ASN A 306 14.61 -10.09 1.93
N ILE A 307 14.83 -9.34 0.86
CA ILE A 307 15.39 -7.97 0.87
C ILE A 307 14.67 -7.02 1.86
N PRO A 308 13.36 -7.15 2.16
CA PRO A 308 12.71 -6.31 3.18
C PRO A 308 13.40 -6.26 4.54
N ASP A 309 14.15 -7.29 4.95
CA ASP A 309 14.90 -7.29 6.22
C ASP A 309 16.01 -6.24 6.26
N LEU A 310 16.48 -5.78 5.10
CA LEU A 310 17.47 -4.70 5.00
C LEU A 310 16.96 -3.34 5.51
N MET A 311 15.65 -3.21 5.77
CA MET A 311 15.11 -2.07 6.52
C MET A 311 15.71 -1.93 7.92
N THR A 312 16.36 -2.96 8.45
CA THR A 312 17.17 -2.88 9.67
C THR A 312 18.36 -1.94 9.49
N ILE A 313 19.01 -1.97 8.33
CA ILE A 313 20.10 -1.05 7.97
C ILE A 313 19.57 0.38 7.79
N TYR A 314 18.39 0.54 7.16
CA TYR A 314 17.77 1.86 7.03
C TYR A 314 17.52 2.53 8.38
N LYS A 315 17.28 1.76 9.46
CA LYS A 315 17.04 2.31 10.82
C LYS A 315 18.30 2.81 11.53
N LEU A 316 19.50 2.52 11.02
CA LEU A 316 20.74 3.03 11.61
C LEU A 316 20.74 4.56 11.64
N ASP A 317 21.42 5.14 12.64
CA ASP A 317 21.56 6.59 12.78
C ASP A 317 22.67 7.12 11.85
N LEU A 318 22.34 7.24 10.57
CA LEU A 318 23.20 7.71 9.48
C LEU A 318 22.47 8.80 8.68
N PRO A 319 22.26 9.99 9.28
CA PRO A 319 21.40 11.02 8.69
C PRO A 319 21.93 11.55 7.34
N ASN A 320 23.24 11.51 7.11
CA ASN A 320 23.85 11.95 5.84
C ASN A 320 23.51 11.04 4.65
N LEU A 321 23.02 9.82 4.90
CA LEU A 321 22.63 8.83 3.89
C LEU A 321 21.12 8.75 3.66
N LYS A 322 20.36 9.67 4.28
CA LYS A 322 18.88 9.74 4.22
C LYS A 322 18.41 11.12 3.79
N ASP A 323 17.16 11.20 3.44
CA ASP A 323 16.47 12.47 3.25
C ASP A 323 16.56 13.35 4.51
N LYS A 324 16.72 14.65 4.31
CA LYS A 324 16.76 15.60 5.44
C LYS A 324 15.45 15.54 6.22
N PRO A 325 15.49 15.44 7.56
CA PRO A 325 14.28 15.49 8.36
C PRO A 325 13.60 16.85 8.20
N PHE A 326 12.28 16.86 8.36
CA PHE A 326 11.48 18.08 8.32
C PHE A 326 10.48 18.09 9.48
N THR A 327 10.01 19.28 9.84
CA THR A 327 8.97 19.48 10.83
C THR A 327 7.69 19.93 10.13
N PRO A 328 6.59 19.15 10.20
CA PRO A 328 5.32 19.55 9.61
C PRO A 328 4.78 20.84 10.23
N ALA A 329 4.17 21.71 9.41
CA ALA A 329 3.55 22.93 9.87
C ALA A 329 2.20 22.67 10.57
N THR A 330 1.80 23.56 11.47
CA THR A 330 0.42 23.60 11.98
C THR A 330 -0.29 24.81 11.38
N PRO A 331 -1.49 24.66 10.80
CA PRO A 331 -2.21 25.77 10.21
C PRO A 331 -2.40 26.95 11.18
N THR A 332 -2.24 28.18 10.69
CA THR A 332 -2.30 29.39 11.50
C THR A 332 -3.64 29.53 12.23
N ALA A 333 -4.75 29.13 11.61
CA ALA A 333 -6.07 29.15 12.23
C ALA A 333 -6.14 28.31 13.54
N LEU A 334 -5.40 27.21 13.60
CA LEU A 334 -5.33 26.36 14.80
C LEU A 334 -4.32 26.89 15.82
N ARG A 335 -3.23 27.53 15.38
CA ARG A 335 -2.25 28.16 16.29
C ARG A 335 -2.80 29.42 16.97
N ALA A 336 -3.69 30.14 16.32
CA ALA A 336 -4.24 31.40 16.79
C ALA A 336 -5.47 31.26 17.69
N SER A 337 -5.95 30.04 17.94
CA SER A 337 -7.16 29.78 18.74
C SER A 337 -6.84 28.94 19.97
N ASP A 338 -7.43 29.32 21.12
CA ASP A 338 -7.32 28.56 22.37
C ASP A 338 -8.16 27.26 22.35
N SER A 339 -9.07 27.11 21.39
CA SER A 339 -9.94 25.94 21.25
C SER A 339 -10.08 25.53 19.81
N ILE A 340 -9.83 24.24 19.53
CA ILE A 340 -10.01 23.67 18.18
C ILE A 340 -11.47 23.83 17.70
N PHE A 341 -12.46 23.73 18.61
CA PHE A 341 -13.87 23.90 18.25
C PHE A 341 -14.19 25.34 17.81
N GLU A 342 -13.64 26.35 18.50
CA GLU A 342 -13.85 27.73 18.10
C GLU A 342 -13.15 28.05 16.77
N ALA A 343 -11.95 27.47 16.52
CA ALA A 343 -11.27 27.60 15.25
C ALA A 343 -12.11 27.00 14.08
N ILE A 344 -12.63 25.78 14.24
CA ILE A 344 -13.43 25.08 13.23
C ILE A 344 -14.79 25.78 13.04
N LYS A 345 -15.35 26.37 14.10
CA LYS A 345 -16.61 27.14 14.03
C LYS A 345 -16.45 28.44 13.23
N ALA A 346 -15.28 29.06 13.33
CA ALA A 346 -14.99 30.31 12.64
C ALA A 346 -14.77 30.13 11.15
N GLN A 347 -14.17 29.02 10.72
CA GLN A 347 -13.86 28.72 9.33
C GLN A 347 -13.53 27.23 9.12
N ASP A 348 -13.72 26.75 7.91
CA ASP A 348 -13.20 25.44 7.50
C ASP A 348 -11.67 25.45 7.55
N ILE A 349 -11.07 24.31 7.94
CA ILE A 349 -9.61 24.16 8.09
C ILE A 349 -9.15 22.94 7.34
N LEU A 350 -8.18 23.14 6.43
CA LEU A 350 -7.58 22.08 5.61
C LEU A 350 -6.22 21.69 6.19
N LEU A 351 -5.96 20.39 6.25
CA LEU A 351 -4.63 19.80 6.52
C LEU A 351 -4.16 19.03 5.28
N HIS A 352 -2.93 19.30 4.83
CA HIS A 352 -2.28 18.55 3.76
C HIS A 352 -1.05 17.84 4.34
N THR A 353 -1.23 16.62 4.85
CA THR A 353 -0.13 15.81 5.37
C THR A 353 0.73 15.27 4.21
N PRO A 354 2.04 15.03 4.43
CA PRO A 354 2.82 15.23 5.65
C PRO A 354 3.34 16.67 5.81
N TYR A 355 3.03 17.57 4.91
CA TYR A 355 3.45 18.97 4.93
C TYR A 355 2.85 19.72 6.14
N ASP A 356 1.55 19.49 6.38
CA ASP A 356 0.90 19.87 7.63
C ASP A 356 0.95 18.75 8.65
N SER A 357 0.97 19.12 9.93
CA SER A 357 0.95 18.17 11.04
C SER A 357 -0.38 17.43 11.15
N PHE A 358 -0.32 16.13 11.45
CA PHE A 358 -1.49 15.33 11.80
C PHE A 358 -1.94 15.55 13.26
N ALA A 359 -1.12 16.19 14.10
CA ALA A 359 -1.43 16.43 15.51
C ALA A 359 -2.79 17.07 15.75
N PRO A 360 -3.29 18.04 14.95
CA PRO A 360 -4.62 18.61 15.12
C PRO A 360 -5.76 17.58 15.05
N VAL A 361 -5.61 16.50 14.28
CA VAL A 361 -6.63 15.43 14.22
C VAL A 361 -6.69 14.67 15.55
N VAL A 362 -5.54 14.40 16.15
CA VAL A 362 -5.45 13.78 17.48
C VAL A 362 -6.02 14.72 18.55
N GLU A 363 -5.67 16.00 18.47
CA GLU A 363 -6.14 17.02 19.43
C GLU A 363 -7.65 17.23 19.34
N PHE A 364 -8.23 17.20 18.14
CA PHE A 364 -9.68 17.28 17.94
C PHE A 364 -10.44 16.23 18.76
N LEU A 365 -9.96 14.98 18.75
CA LEU A 365 -10.58 13.90 19.51
C LEU A 365 -10.26 13.96 20.99
N ARG A 366 -9.04 14.35 21.39
CA ARG A 366 -8.67 14.54 22.79
C ARG A 366 -9.44 15.70 23.42
N ALA A 367 -9.56 16.82 22.73
CA ALA A 367 -10.40 17.93 23.16
C ALA A 367 -11.86 17.50 23.28
N ALA A 368 -12.37 16.72 22.32
CA ALA A 368 -13.72 16.16 22.39
C ALA A 368 -13.91 15.22 23.60
N ALA A 369 -12.91 14.40 23.92
CA ALA A 369 -12.97 13.50 25.07
C ALA A 369 -13.08 14.25 26.41
N ARG A 370 -12.43 15.40 26.53
CA ARG A 370 -12.32 16.19 27.79
C ARG A 370 -13.36 17.29 27.95
N ASP A 371 -13.89 17.82 26.83
CA ASP A 371 -14.85 18.91 26.88
C ASP A 371 -16.20 18.43 27.47
N PRO A 372 -16.68 18.98 28.61
CA PRO A 372 -17.95 18.56 29.19
C PRO A 372 -19.17 18.88 28.34
N LYS A 373 -19.03 19.77 27.33
CA LYS A 373 -20.10 20.11 26.39
C LYS A 373 -20.23 19.10 25.24
N VAL A 374 -19.23 18.27 25.04
CA VAL A 374 -19.32 17.21 24.04
C VAL A 374 -20.19 16.07 24.58
N VAL A 375 -21.22 15.71 23.81
CA VAL A 375 -22.20 14.67 24.20
C VAL A 375 -21.98 13.37 23.47
N ALA A 376 -21.48 13.41 22.22
CA ALA A 376 -21.24 12.20 21.43
C ALA A 376 -20.06 12.34 20.47
N ILE A 377 -19.41 11.22 20.20
CA ILE A 377 -18.36 11.08 19.18
C ILE A 377 -18.68 9.85 18.33
N LYS A 378 -18.64 10.02 17.00
CA LYS A 378 -18.78 8.90 16.06
C LYS A 378 -17.59 8.89 15.12
N GLN A 379 -16.99 7.70 14.85
CA GLN A 379 -15.77 7.60 14.07
C GLN A 379 -15.67 6.29 13.28
N THR A 380 -15.08 6.35 12.08
CA THR A 380 -14.67 5.17 11.33
C THR A 380 -13.18 4.89 11.54
N LEU A 381 -12.82 3.62 11.74
CA LEU A 381 -11.44 3.15 11.89
C LEU A 381 -11.17 2.06 10.84
N TYR A 382 -10.06 2.21 10.10
CA TYR A 382 -9.65 1.26 9.05
C TYR A 382 -8.27 0.66 9.34
N ARG A 383 -7.22 1.48 9.34
CA ARG A 383 -5.82 1.11 9.66
C ARG A 383 -5.27 2.11 10.66
N VAL A 384 -5.35 1.79 11.93
CA VAL A 384 -4.98 2.74 13.01
C VAL A 384 -3.62 2.47 13.64
N GLY A 385 -3.01 1.31 13.33
CA GLY A 385 -1.74 0.88 13.92
C GLY A 385 -1.88 0.29 15.34
N ALA A 386 -0.79 -0.23 15.88
CA ALA A 386 -0.78 -0.90 17.18
C ALA A 386 -0.95 0.08 18.35
N ASP A 387 -0.28 1.25 18.30
CA ASP A 387 -0.33 2.28 19.34
C ASP A 387 -1.02 3.53 18.78
N SER A 388 -2.36 3.57 18.87
CA SER A 388 -3.16 4.63 18.26
C SER A 388 -3.64 5.67 19.29
N PRO A 389 -3.12 6.91 19.25
CA PRO A 389 -3.62 8.00 20.10
C PRO A 389 -5.07 8.39 19.79
N ILE A 390 -5.58 8.02 18.61
CA ILE A 390 -6.97 8.19 18.21
C ILE A 390 -7.86 7.25 19.04
N VAL A 391 -7.49 5.97 19.12
CA VAL A 391 -8.25 4.99 19.91
C VAL A 391 -8.19 5.29 21.39
N GLU A 392 -7.03 5.72 21.91
CA GLU A 392 -6.90 6.16 23.30
C GLU A 392 -7.84 7.35 23.62
N ALA A 393 -7.96 8.33 22.70
CA ALA A 393 -8.89 9.44 22.89
C ALA A 393 -10.37 9.01 22.89
N LEU A 394 -10.73 7.98 22.09
CA LEU A 394 -12.09 7.43 22.09
C LEU A 394 -12.39 6.66 23.38
N ILE A 395 -11.41 5.94 23.93
CA ILE A 395 -11.50 5.28 25.25
C ILE A 395 -11.69 6.33 26.34
N GLU A 396 -10.82 7.38 26.39
CA GLU A 396 -10.95 8.50 27.34
C GLU A 396 -12.33 9.16 27.26
N ALA A 397 -12.87 9.33 26.06
CA ALA A 397 -14.21 9.89 25.88
C ALA A 397 -15.30 9.01 26.50
N ALA A 398 -15.26 7.71 26.33
CA ALA A 398 -16.22 6.77 26.91
C ALA A 398 -16.12 6.75 28.44
N GLU A 399 -14.90 6.72 28.98
CA GLU A 399 -14.64 6.79 30.42
C GLU A 399 -15.15 8.11 31.04
N ASN A 400 -15.11 9.22 30.30
CA ASN A 400 -15.70 10.51 30.65
C ASN A 400 -17.24 10.59 30.44
N GLY A 401 -17.90 9.45 30.17
CA GLY A 401 -19.35 9.33 30.09
C GLY A 401 -19.97 9.85 28.79
N LYS A 402 -19.17 10.02 27.70
CA LYS A 402 -19.69 10.45 26.40
C LYS A 402 -20.23 9.26 25.63
N GLN A 403 -21.22 9.49 24.75
CA GLN A 403 -21.68 8.47 23.82
C GLN A 403 -20.66 8.33 22.70
N VAL A 404 -19.97 7.19 22.66
CA VAL A 404 -18.96 6.91 21.63
C VAL A 404 -19.44 5.74 20.76
N SER A 405 -19.51 5.97 19.44
CA SER A 405 -19.85 4.94 18.46
C SER A 405 -18.72 4.84 17.44
N VAL A 406 -18.17 3.65 17.27
CA VAL A 406 -17.02 3.43 16.40
C VAL A 406 -17.32 2.31 15.43
N LEU A 407 -17.13 2.58 14.14
CA LEU A 407 -17.10 1.51 13.14
C LEU A 407 -15.64 1.08 12.97
N VAL A 408 -15.34 -0.17 13.25
CA VAL A 408 -14.03 -0.81 13.05
C VAL A 408 -14.13 -1.74 11.86
N GLU A 409 -13.37 -1.46 10.80
CA GLU A 409 -13.32 -2.32 9.62
C GLU A 409 -12.40 -3.52 9.88
N LEU A 410 -12.97 -4.66 10.19
CA LEU A 410 -12.22 -5.88 10.54
C LEU A 410 -11.50 -6.50 9.34
N LYS A 411 -11.98 -6.26 8.11
CA LYS A 411 -11.40 -6.78 6.86
C LYS A 411 -10.29 -5.87 6.28
N ALA A 412 -9.66 -5.03 7.12
CA ALA A 412 -8.51 -4.25 6.71
C ALA A 412 -7.31 -5.17 6.51
N ARG A 413 -7.04 -5.56 5.25
CA ARG A 413 -6.04 -6.57 4.88
C ARG A 413 -4.69 -6.32 5.57
N PHE A 414 -4.16 -7.35 6.27
CA PHE A 414 -2.94 -7.37 7.09
C PHE A 414 -2.98 -6.54 8.39
N ASP A 415 -4.11 -5.88 8.68
CA ASP A 415 -4.36 -5.18 9.95
C ASP A 415 -5.51 -5.82 10.76
N GLU A 416 -6.01 -6.96 10.33
CA GLU A 416 -7.19 -7.61 10.92
C GLU A 416 -6.97 -7.91 12.41
N GLU A 417 -5.82 -8.48 12.78
CA GLU A 417 -5.51 -8.81 14.18
C GLU A 417 -5.49 -7.56 15.08
N ASN A 418 -4.86 -6.48 14.61
CA ASN A 418 -4.83 -5.21 15.34
C ASN A 418 -6.24 -4.62 15.50
N ASN A 419 -7.04 -4.65 14.43
CA ASN A 419 -8.39 -4.09 14.47
C ASN A 419 -9.31 -4.89 15.39
N ILE A 420 -9.17 -6.23 15.44
CA ILE A 420 -9.89 -7.08 16.40
C ILE A 420 -9.51 -6.73 17.85
N GLN A 421 -8.22 -6.57 18.14
CA GLN A 421 -7.75 -6.20 19.48
C GLN A 421 -8.31 -4.84 19.91
N TRP A 422 -8.29 -3.84 19.01
CA TRP A 422 -8.86 -2.52 19.28
C TRP A 422 -10.37 -2.56 19.48
N ALA A 423 -11.10 -3.32 18.65
CA ALA A 423 -12.53 -3.49 18.79
C ALA A 423 -12.90 -4.02 20.17
N ARG A 424 -12.25 -5.10 20.62
CA ARG A 424 -12.46 -5.68 21.95
C ARG A 424 -12.11 -4.72 23.08
N ARG A 425 -11.05 -3.92 22.92
CA ARG A 425 -10.62 -2.95 23.92
C ARG A 425 -11.64 -1.80 24.05
N LEU A 426 -12.17 -1.33 22.92
CA LEU A 426 -13.23 -0.31 22.88
C LEU A 426 -14.53 -0.81 23.52
N GLU A 427 -14.98 -2.03 23.20
CA GLU A 427 -16.18 -2.64 23.79
C GLU A 427 -16.08 -2.77 25.30
N LYS A 428 -14.90 -3.15 25.81
CA LYS A 428 -14.67 -3.34 27.25
C LYS A 428 -14.90 -2.08 28.08
N VAL A 429 -14.73 -0.89 27.48
CA VAL A 429 -14.97 0.40 28.14
C VAL A 429 -16.33 1.01 27.81
N GLY A 430 -17.22 0.25 27.16
CA GLY A 430 -18.59 0.66 26.86
C GLY A 430 -18.76 1.46 25.57
N VAL A 431 -17.80 1.49 24.69
CA VAL A 431 -17.93 2.06 23.34
C VAL A 431 -18.86 1.17 22.50
N HIS A 432 -19.79 1.78 21.78
CA HIS A 432 -20.61 1.07 20.81
C HIS A 432 -19.78 0.79 19.54
N VAL A 433 -19.33 -0.46 19.39
CA VAL A 433 -18.53 -0.89 18.25
C VAL A 433 -19.40 -1.57 17.19
N VAL A 434 -19.20 -1.18 15.93
CA VAL A 434 -19.83 -1.80 14.76
C VAL A 434 -18.74 -2.36 13.86
N TYR A 435 -18.91 -3.59 13.37
CA TYR A 435 -17.92 -4.35 12.60
C TYR A 435 -18.08 -4.26 11.08
N GLY A 436 -18.68 -3.18 10.60
CA GLY A 436 -18.98 -2.96 9.19
C GLY A 436 -20.35 -3.42 8.76
N LEU A 437 -20.62 -3.36 7.47
CA LEU A 437 -21.85 -3.80 6.84
C LEU A 437 -21.61 -5.10 6.08
N LEU A 438 -22.58 -6.03 6.12
CA LEU A 438 -22.52 -7.25 5.32
C LEU A 438 -22.41 -6.93 3.83
N GLY A 439 -21.50 -7.60 3.12
CA GLY A 439 -21.27 -7.41 1.70
C GLY A 439 -20.54 -6.12 1.33
N LEU A 440 -20.36 -5.17 2.25
CA LEU A 440 -19.65 -3.91 2.02
C LEU A 440 -18.43 -3.79 2.92
N LYS A 441 -17.37 -3.16 2.40
CA LYS A 441 -16.19 -2.83 3.16
C LYS A 441 -16.14 -1.32 3.42
N THR A 442 -16.02 -0.90 4.69
CA THR A 442 -15.98 0.53 5.03
C THR A 442 -14.59 1.09 4.84
N HIS A 443 -14.45 2.06 3.92
CA HIS A 443 -13.20 2.74 3.64
C HIS A 443 -13.27 4.26 3.83
N ALA A 444 -14.43 4.79 4.19
CA ALA A 444 -14.63 6.21 4.51
C ALA A 444 -13.79 6.63 5.74
N LYS A 445 -13.26 7.86 5.72
CA LYS A 445 -12.50 8.45 6.82
C LYS A 445 -13.30 9.66 7.31
N ILE A 446 -14.08 9.43 8.35
CA ILE A 446 -14.99 10.42 8.92
C ILE A 446 -15.00 10.35 10.45
N ALA A 447 -14.92 11.51 11.10
CA ALA A 447 -15.14 11.68 12.51
C ALA A 447 -16.18 12.79 12.72
N LEU A 448 -17.14 12.52 13.60
CA LEU A 448 -18.22 13.44 13.97
C LEU A 448 -18.23 13.65 15.47
N VAL A 449 -18.08 14.90 15.92
CA VAL A 449 -18.22 15.32 17.29
C VAL A 449 -19.49 16.15 17.45
N ILE A 450 -20.34 15.82 18.41
CA ILE A 450 -21.57 16.52 18.72
C ILE A 450 -21.39 17.25 20.06
N ARG A 451 -21.47 18.59 20.03
CA ARG A 451 -21.21 19.48 21.16
C ARG A 451 -22.43 20.32 21.48
N GLN A 452 -22.80 20.41 22.76
CA GLN A 452 -23.85 21.29 23.21
C GLN A 452 -23.36 22.74 23.31
N GLU A 453 -23.96 23.64 22.56
CA GLU A 453 -23.67 25.08 22.57
C GLU A 453 -24.94 25.89 22.87
N GLY A 454 -25.10 26.22 24.13
CA GLY A 454 -26.38 26.77 24.61
C GLY A 454 -27.50 25.73 24.47
N GLU A 455 -28.55 26.05 23.74
CA GLU A 455 -29.67 25.14 23.46
C GLU A 455 -29.48 24.32 22.16
N VAL A 456 -28.38 24.53 21.40
CA VAL A 456 -28.15 23.93 20.09
C VAL A 456 -27.09 22.82 20.19
N LEU A 457 -27.33 21.69 19.52
CA LEU A 457 -26.34 20.66 19.29
C LEU A 457 -25.58 20.97 17.98
N ARG A 458 -24.34 21.44 18.11
CA ARG A 458 -23.48 21.69 16.96
C ARG A 458 -22.68 20.44 16.61
N ARG A 459 -22.55 20.21 15.31
CA ARG A 459 -21.79 19.10 14.75
C ARG A 459 -20.47 19.61 14.20
N TYR A 460 -19.38 19.01 14.60
CA TYR A 460 -18.04 19.24 14.09
C TYR A 460 -17.59 17.97 13.35
N VAL A 461 -17.17 18.11 12.10
CA VAL A 461 -16.85 16.99 11.22
C VAL A 461 -15.41 17.10 10.79
N HIS A 462 -14.69 15.97 10.81
CA HIS A 462 -13.45 15.80 10.08
C HIS A 462 -13.65 14.76 9.00
N LEU A 463 -13.31 15.12 7.76
CA LEU A 463 -13.33 14.27 6.58
C LEU A 463 -11.93 14.20 6.00
N ALA A 464 -11.49 13.03 5.52
CA ALA A 464 -10.14 12.90 4.99
C ALA A 464 -10.04 11.91 3.81
N THR A 465 -8.99 12.10 3.01
CA THR A 465 -8.57 11.13 1.99
C THR A 465 -7.79 9.97 2.61
N GLY A 466 -7.08 10.22 3.71
CA GLY A 466 -6.18 9.30 4.40
C GLY A 466 -6.70 8.73 5.71
N ASN A 467 -6.08 7.64 6.15
CA ASN A 467 -6.45 6.93 7.38
C ASN A 467 -6.10 7.72 8.64
N TYR A 468 -6.79 7.42 9.74
CA TYR A 468 -6.51 7.94 11.08
C TYR A 468 -5.29 7.25 11.72
N ASN A 469 -4.12 7.41 11.08
CA ASN A 469 -2.87 6.79 11.50
C ASN A 469 -1.72 7.81 11.49
N PRO A 470 -1.24 8.25 12.67
CA PRO A 470 -0.19 9.28 12.77
C PRO A 470 1.17 8.83 12.24
N VAL A 471 1.40 7.53 12.08
CA VAL A 471 2.65 7.00 11.50
C VAL A 471 2.62 7.16 9.99
N THR A 472 1.56 6.68 9.33
CA THR A 472 1.43 6.81 7.88
C THR A 472 1.24 8.26 7.44
N ALA A 473 0.62 9.11 8.25
CA ALA A 473 0.47 10.55 7.99
C ALA A 473 1.80 11.32 7.86
N LYS A 474 2.94 10.74 8.29
CA LYS A 474 4.28 11.32 8.11
C LYS A 474 4.90 10.99 6.75
N ILE A 475 4.35 10.03 6.02
CA ILE A 475 4.92 9.50 4.77
C ILE A 475 3.91 9.43 3.61
N TYR A 476 2.61 9.61 3.88
CA TYR A 476 1.55 9.63 2.86
C TYR A 476 1.07 11.06 2.65
N THR A 477 0.92 11.46 1.38
CA THR A 477 0.25 12.73 1.08
C THR A 477 -1.26 12.51 1.17
N ASP A 478 -1.88 13.16 2.13
CA ASP A 478 -3.33 13.10 2.33
C ASP A 478 -3.90 14.47 2.69
N ILE A 479 -5.18 14.67 2.42
CA ILE A 479 -5.86 15.92 2.69
C ILE A 479 -7.05 15.66 3.61
N GLY A 480 -7.11 16.43 4.72
CA GLY A 480 -8.22 16.42 5.67
C GLY A 480 -8.89 17.78 5.78
N LEU A 481 -10.19 17.78 5.99
CA LEU A 481 -11.02 18.96 6.18
C LEU A 481 -11.74 18.91 7.52
N PHE A 482 -11.57 19.93 8.34
CA PHE A 482 -12.44 20.20 9.48
C PHE A 482 -13.50 21.21 9.09
N THR A 483 -14.75 20.93 9.44
CA THR A 483 -15.88 21.83 9.18
C THR A 483 -16.94 21.75 10.29
N ALA A 484 -17.61 22.87 10.53
CA ALA A 484 -18.82 22.95 11.36
C ALA A 484 -20.06 23.31 10.53
N HIS A 485 -19.97 23.20 9.19
CA HIS A 485 -21.08 23.51 8.30
C HIS A 485 -22.27 22.59 8.56
N PRO A 486 -23.52 23.11 8.72
CA PRO A 486 -24.68 22.31 9.12
C PRO A 486 -24.97 21.12 8.20
N ASP A 487 -24.87 21.30 6.89
CA ASP A 487 -25.16 20.24 5.89
C ASP A 487 -24.16 19.10 5.95
N PHE A 488 -22.84 19.39 6.11
CA PHE A 488 -21.84 18.36 6.32
C PHE A 488 -22.09 17.58 7.61
N GLY A 489 -22.49 18.31 8.69
CA GLY A 489 -22.84 17.70 9.95
C GLY A 489 -24.09 16.81 9.86
N ALA A 490 -25.10 17.23 9.08
CA ALA A 490 -26.30 16.42 8.82
C ALA A 490 -25.97 15.16 8.04
N ASP A 491 -25.26 15.30 6.91
CA ASP A 491 -24.84 14.16 6.08
C ASP A 491 -23.94 13.19 6.84
N ALA A 492 -23.01 13.69 7.67
CA ALA A 492 -22.19 12.86 8.53
C ALA A 492 -23.04 12.02 9.51
N SER A 493 -24.08 12.63 10.11
CA SER A 493 -24.99 11.91 10.99
C SER A 493 -25.77 10.82 10.23
N GLU A 494 -26.20 11.11 9.02
CA GLU A 494 -26.92 10.18 8.15
C GLU A 494 -26.02 9.02 7.67
N ILE A 495 -24.73 9.29 7.36
CA ILE A 495 -23.74 8.24 7.05
C ILE A 495 -23.58 7.30 8.26
N PHE A 496 -23.43 7.81 9.47
CA PHE A 496 -23.33 6.93 10.64
C PHE A 496 -24.62 6.14 10.88
N ASN A 497 -25.80 6.71 10.62
CA ASN A 497 -27.06 5.96 10.68
C ASN A 497 -27.14 4.87 9.59
N PHE A 498 -26.61 5.12 8.39
CA PHE A 498 -26.45 4.11 7.34
C PHE A 498 -25.50 2.99 7.77
N LEU A 499 -24.35 3.35 8.40
CA LEU A 499 -23.34 2.39 8.83
C LEU A 499 -23.75 1.54 10.04
N THR A 500 -24.66 2.04 10.90
CA THR A 500 -24.98 1.39 12.19
C THR A 500 -26.42 0.93 12.32
N GLY A 501 -27.34 1.34 11.44
CA GLY A 501 -28.78 1.22 11.70
C GLY A 501 -29.64 0.78 10.53
N TYR A 502 -29.11 0.18 9.47
CA TYR A 502 -29.88 -0.25 8.29
C TYR A 502 -30.70 0.89 7.62
N SER A 503 -30.24 2.15 7.73
CA SER A 503 -30.89 3.26 7.05
C SER A 503 -30.81 3.08 5.52
N ARG A 504 -31.94 3.31 4.82
CA ARG A 504 -32.00 3.29 3.35
C ARG A 504 -31.84 4.69 2.77
N GLN A 505 -30.87 5.45 3.28
CA GLN A 505 -30.58 6.80 2.77
C GLN A 505 -30.16 6.72 1.29
N SER A 506 -30.80 7.51 0.44
CA SER A 506 -30.55 7.56 -1.00
C SER A 506 -29.94 8.89 -1.47
N GLU A 507 -30.06 9.94 -0.67
CA GLU A 507 -29.62 11.28 -1.01
C GLU A 507 -28.87 11.94 0.15
N PHE A 508 -27.85 12.71 -0.19
CA PHE A 508 -27.06 13.53 0.74
C PHE A 508 -27.01 14.97 0.21
N ARG A 509 -26.85 15.95 1.10
CA ARG A 509 -26.87 17.39 0.76
C ARG A 509 -25.59 17.81 0.06
N LYS A 510 -24.45 17.37 0.58
CA LYS A 510 -23.09 17.72 0.15
C LYS A 510 -22.23 16.53 -0.20
N LEU A 511 -22.36 15.43 0.57
CA LEU A 511 -21.49 14.29 0.46
C LEU A 511 -21.90 13.34 -0.67
N LEU A 512 -20.93 12.81 -1.39
CA LEU A 512 -21.12 11.75 -2.36
C LEU A 512 -20.66 10.45 -1.71
N VAL A 513 -21.57 9.48 -1.62
CA VAL A 513 -21.38 8.26 -0.84
C VAL A 513 -21.49 7.04 -1.76
N ALA A 514 -20.47 6.18 -1.76
CA ALA A 514 -20.58 4.86 -2.37
C ALA A 514 -21.15 3.86 -1.35
N PRO A 515 -21.95 2.86 -1.82
CA PRO A 515 -22.42 2.64 -3.20
C PRO A 515 -23.73 3.39 -3.54
N VAL A 516 -24.12 4.42 -2.77
CA VAL A 516 -25.43 5.08 -2.85
C VAL A 516 -25.57 5.98 -4.09
N ASN A 517 -24.78 7.07 -4.17
CA ASN A 517 -24.92 8.08 -5.22
C ASN A 517 -23.59 8.42 -5.93
N LEU A 518 -22.45 7.94 -5.44
CA LEU A 518 -21.11 8.38 -5.87
C LEU A 518 -20.87 8.12 -7.37
N ARG A 519 -21.12 6.90 -7.86
CA ARG A 519 -20.92 6.52 -9.27
C ARG A 519 -21.72 7.41 -10.21
N ASN A 520 -23.01 7.55 -9.96
CA ASN A 520 -23.92 8.34 -10.78
C ASN A 520 -23.48 9.79 -10.81
N LYS A 521 -23.06 10.32 -9.67
CA LYS A 521 -22.62 11.70 -9.58
C LYS A 521 -21.33 11.97 -10.37
N PHE A 522 -20.35 11.09 -10.32
CA PHE A 522 -19.16 11.23 -11.16
C PHE A 522 -19.49 11.16 -12.64
N THR A 523 -20.37 10.24 -13.06
CA THR A 523 -20.86 10.17 -14.44
C THR A 523 -21.54 11.49 -14.87
N GLU A 524 -22.42 12.06 -14.03
CA GLU A 524 -23.07 13.35 -14.28
C GLU A 524 -22.04 14.49 -14.42
N LEU A 525 -21.05 14.55 -13.53
CA LEU A 525 -20.01 15.58 -13.56
C LEU A 525 -19.17 15.49 -14.84
N ILE A 526 -18.78 14.30 -15.27
CA ILE A 526 -18.03 14.09 -16.52
C ILE A 526 -18.88 14.51 -17.73
N ARG A 527 -20.13 14.06 -17.81
CA ARG A 527 -21.04 14.40 -18.90
C ARG A 527 -21.39 15.88 -18.93
N ARG A 528 -21.42 16.55 -17.80
CA ARG A 528 -21.59 18.01 -17.74
C ARG A 528 -20.40 18.74 -18.39
N GLU A 529 -19.17 18.27 -18.20
CA GLU A 529 -18.00 18.85 -18.88
C GLU A 529 -18.07 18.63 -20.40
N ILE A 530 -18.59 17.48 -20.87
CA ILE A 530 -18.86 17.23 -22.30
C ILE A 530 -19.86 18.28 -22.85
N THR A 531 -20.99 18.47 -22.18
CA THR A 531 -22.01 19.43 -22.56
C THR A 531 -21.45 20.85 -22.56
N ASN A 532 -20.69 21.24 -21.53
CA ASN A 532 -20.04 22.54 -21.47
C ASN A 532 -19.08 22.77 -22.64
N HIS A 533 -18.30 21.74 -23.00
CA HIS A 533 -17.39 21.84 -24.15
C HIS A 533 -18.12 22.03 -25.46
N GLN A 534 -19.18 21.22 -25.70
CA GLN A 534 -20.00 21.28 -26.90
C GLN A 534 -20.73 22.63 -27.04
N ASP A 535 -21.10 23.26 -25.92
CA ASP A 535 -21.69 24.62 -25.85
C ASP A 535 -20.64 25.74 -26.02
N GLY A 536 -19.36 25.43 -26.23
CA GLY A 536 -18.27 26.41 -26.33
C GLY A 536 -17.91 27.09 -25.01
N LYS A 537 -18.34 26.53 -23.86
CA LYS A 537 -18.00 26.99 -22.51
C LYS A 537 -16.69 26.38 -22.06
N SER A 538 -16.03 27.03 -21.09
CA SER A 538 -14.82 26.41 -20.48
C SER A 538 -15.15 25.09 -19.80
N SER A 539 -14.33 24.07 -20.10
CA SER A 539 -14.49 22.69 -19.61
C SER A 539 -13.15 22.09 -19.36
N GLY A 540 -13.10 21.06 -18.54
CA GLY A 540 -11.89 20.31 -18.27
C GLY A 540 -11.99 19.48 -16.99
N ILE A 541 -11.23 18.40 -16.94
CA ILE A 541 -11.16 17.50 -15.78
C ILE A 541 -9.70 17.36 -15.38
N THR A 542 -9.40 17.62 -14.10
CA THR A 542 -8.10 17.31 -13.52
C THR A 542 -8.33 16.43 -12.30
N ALA A 543 -7.74 15.25 -12.27
CA ALA A 543 -7.98 14.33 -11.17
C ALA A 543 -6.70 13.63 -10.71
N LYS A 544 -6.56 13.46 -9.39
CA LYS A 544 -5.48 12.73 -8.74
C LYS A 544 -6.08 11.65 -7.87
N PHE A 545 -5.60 10.42 -8.02
CA PHE A 545 -6.04 9.25 -7.24
C PHE A 545 -5.04 8.09 -7.38
N ASN A 546 -5.28 6.97 -6.69
CA ASN A 546 -4.29 5.89 -6.68
C ASN A 546 -4.46 4.90 -7.82
N SER A 547 -5.69 4.63 -8.29
CA SER A 547 -5.94 3.64 -9.34
C SER A 547 -7.16 3.96 -10.20
N LEU A 548 -7.05 3.66 -11.49
CA LEU A 548 -8.10 3.78 -12.49
C LEU A 548 -8.32 2.43 -13.16
N THR A 549 -9.36 1.70 -12.74
CA THR A 549 -9.66 0.35 -13.27
C THR A 549 -11.15 0.13 -13.57
N ASP A 550 -12.00 1.12 -13.29
CA ASP A 550 -13.43 1.02 -13.56
C ASP A 550 -13.71 1.29 -15.04
N THR A 551 -14.15 0.27 -15.76
CA THR A 551 -14.37 0.35 -17.20
C THR A 551 -15.45 1.35 -17.57
N ALA A 552 -16.53 1.46 -16.78
CA ALA A 552 -17.60 2.41 -17.05
C ALA A 552 -17.15 3.86 -16.90
N ILE A 553 -16.33 4.18 -15.88
CA ILE A 553 -15.73 5.53 -15.76
C ILE A 553 -14.72 5.76 -16.89
N ILE A 554 -13.91 4.77 -17.26
CA ILE A 554 -12.97 4.88 -18.38
C ILE A 554 -13.71 5.20 -19.69
N ASP A 555 -14.85 4.56 -19.93
CA ASP A 555 -15.69 4.82 -21.13
C ASP A 555 -16.22 6.26 -21.15
N GLU A 556 -16.64 6.82 -20.00
CA GLU A 556 -17.05 8.21 -19.86
C GLU A 556 -15.90 9.20 -20.10
N LEU A 557 -14.66 8.85 -19.63
CA LEU A 557 -13.46 9.65 -19.90
C LEU A 557 -13.10 9.64 -21.39
N TYR A 558 -13.22 8.49 -22.05
CA TYR A 558 -13.06 8.40 -23.50
C TYR A 558 -14.12 9.21 -24.25
N ALA A 559 -15.38 9.16 -23.79
CA ALA A 559 -16.44 10.00 -24.37
C ALA A 559 -16.13 11.50 -24.22
N ALA A 560 -15.60 11.90 -23.06
CA ALA A 560 -15.17 13.28 -22.83
C ALA A 560 -14.01 13.70 -23.75
N SER A 561 -13.03 12.81 -23.93
CA SER A 561 -11.91 13.06 -24.85
C SER A 561 -12.37 13.17 -26.31
N ARG A 562 -13.23 12.26 -26.77
CA ARG A 562 -13.81 12.33 -28.12
C ARG A 562 -14.61 13.63 -28.37
N ALA A 563 -15.20 14.17 -27.32
CA ALA A 563 -15.87 15.47 -27.38
C ALA A 563 -14.90 16.67 -27.36
N GLY A 564 -13.61 16.45 -27.10
CA GLY A 564 -12.56 17.48 -27.07
C GLY A 564 -12.28 18.05 -25.67
N VAL A 565 -12.88 17.51 -24.59
CA VAL A 565 -12.61 17.96 -23.22
C VAL A 565 -11.16 17.64 -22.85
N PRO A 566 -10.35 18.59 -22.34
CA PRO A 566 -9.02 18.30 -21.83
C PRO A 566 -9.07 17.56 -20.49
N LEU A 567 -8.28 16.48 -20.37
CA LEU A 567 -8.20 15.64 -19.18
C LEU A 567 -6.74 15.46 -18.72
N ASP A 568 -6.45 15.88 -17.49
CA ASP A 568 -5.16 15.65 -16.83
C ASP A 568 -5.35 14.74 -15.62
N LEU A 569 -4.81 13.54 -15.70
CA LEU A 569 -4.97 12.53 -14.65
C LEU A 569 -3.62 12.21 -14.00
N ILE A 570 -3.56 12.25 -12.67
CA ILE A 570 -2.39 11.82 -11.87
C ILE A 570 -2.77 10.51 -11.20
N VAL A 571 -2.29 9.40 -11.76
CA VAL A 571 -2.59 8.05 -11.30
C VAL A 571 -1.32 7.40 -10.76
N ARG A 572 -1.21 7.29 -9.43
CA ARG A 572 0.01 6.77 -8.80
C ARG A 572 0.32 5.33 -9.17
N GLY A 573 -0.68 4.45 -9.10
CA GLY A 573 -0.53 3.00 -9.24
C GLY A 573 -1.07 2.48 -10.56
N VAL A 574 -2.10 1.65 -10.48
CA VAL A 574 -2.71 0.97 -11.63
C VAL A 574 -3.55 1.92 -12.47
N CYS A 575 -3.29 1.94 -13.77
CA CYS A 575 -4.10 2.64 -14.76
C CYS A 575 -4.44 1.69 -15.92
N CYS A 576 -5.73 1.36 -16.09
CA CYS A 576 -6.20 0.56 -17.21
C CYS A 576 -6.55 1.41 -18.45
N LEU A 577 -6.64 2.73 -18.33
CA LEU A 577 -6.92 3.64 -19.44
C LEU A 577 -5.67 3.82 -20.33
N ARG A 578 -5.84 3.75 -21.65
CA ARG A 578 -4.79 4.05 -22.64
C ARG A 578 -4.89 5.51 -23.11
N PRO A 579 -3.89 6.35 -22.83
CA PRO A 579 -3.86 7.73 -23.33
C PRO A 579 -3.33 7.79 -24.78
N ASN A 580 -3.52 8.92 -25.45
CA ASN A 580 -2.95 9.23 -26.76
C ASN A 580 -3.32 8.24 -27.88
N LEU A 581 -4.53 7.68 -27.84
CA LEU A 581 -5.08 6.87 -28.93
C LEU A 581 -5.82 7.79 -29.90
N ASN A 582 -5.46 7.69 -31.20
CA ASN A 582 -6.05 8.51 -32.26
C ASN A 582 -7.58 8.31 -32.34
N GLY A 583 -8.35 9.40 -32.33
CA GLY A 583 -9.80 9.42 -32.34
C GLY A 583 -10.47 8.95 -31.05
N GLN A 584 -9.71 8.66 -29.98
CA GLN A 584 -10.24 8.13 -28.72
C GLN A 584 -9.81 8.91 -27.48
N SER A 585 -8.51 9.07 -27.26
CA SER A 585 -7.97 9.64 -26.01
C SER A 585 -6.89 10.70 -26.22
N GLU A 586 -6.98 11.45 -27.32
CA GLU A 586 -5.99 12.46 -27.72
C GLU A 586 -5.87 13.62 -26.72
N THR A 587 -6.96 13.93 -26.00
CA THR A 587 -6.95 14.99 -24.99
C THR A 587 -6.68 14.49 -23.58
N ILE A 588 -6.39 13.18 -23.41
CA ILE A 588 -6.10 12.59 -22.10
C ILE A 588 -4.59 12.49 -21.90
N ARG A 589 -4.10 13.11 -20.83
CA ARG A 589 -2.74 12.88 -20.33
C ARG A 589 -2.82 12.17 -19.00
N VAL A 590 -1.98 11.16 -18.80
CA VAL A 590 -1.89 10.41 -17.54
C VAL A 590 -0.47 10.50 -17.04
N GLY A 591 -0.29 11.05 -15.85
CA GLY A 591 0.99 11.11 -15.16
C GLY A 591 0.99 10.28 -13.87
N SER A 592 2.18 9.94 -13.39
CA SER A 592 2.38 9.23 -12.13
C SER A 592 3.60 9.78 -11.40
N ILE A 593 3.50 9.95 -10.08
CA ILE A 593 4.60 10.37 -9.22
C ILE A 593 4.88 9.27 -8.20
N VAL A 594 6.13 8.84 -8.15
CA VAL A 594 6.71 8.03 -7.08
C VAL A 594 7.90 8.81 -6.53
N GLY A 595 7.98 8.96 -5.21
CA GLY A 595 9.04 9.75 -4.59
C GLY A 595 9.10 9.52 -3.08
N ARG A 596 9.68 10.49 -2.38
CA ARG A 596 9.89 10.47 -0.92
C ARG A 596 8.61 10.14 -0.14
N PHE A 597 7.49 10.78 -0.52
CA PHE A 597 6.17 10.56 0.05
C PHE A 597 5.31 9.74 -0.90
N LEU A 598 4.47 8.89 -0.32
CA LEU A 598 3.50 8.13 -1.08
C LEU A 598 2.33 9.05 -1.47
N GLU A 599 2.14 9.29 -2.76
CA GLU A 599 1.01 10.03 -3.29
C GLU A 599 -0.28 9.24 -3.06
N HIS A 600 -1.09 9.68 -2.07
CA HIS A 600 -2.26 8.93 -1.61
C HIS A 600 -3.55 9.72 -1.63
N SER A 601 -3.49 11.06 -1.64
CA SER A 601 -4.68 11.91 -1.70
C SER A 601 -5.50 11.67 -2.97
N ARG A 602 -6.82 11.87 -2.86
CA ARG A 602 -7.73 11.87 -4.00
C ARG A 602 -8.37 13.25 -4.10
N ALA A 603 -8.20 13.87 -5.27
CA ALA A 603 -8.74 15.18 -5.59
C ALA A 603 -9.29 15.16 -7.01
N TYR A 604 -10.51 15.67 -7.21
CA TYR A 604 -11.23 15.69 -8.47
C TYR A 604 -11.70 17.11 -8.76
N ARG A 605 -11.21 17.69 -9.85
CA ARG A 605 -11.53 19.05 -10.29
C ARG A 605 -12.32 19.00 -11.58
N PHE A 606 -13.41 19.76 -11.61
CA PHE A 606 -14.25 19.99 -12.78
C PHE A 606 -14.35 21.49 -13.04
N VAL A 607 -14.11 21.93 -14.28
CA VAL A 607 -14.08 23.36 -14.64
C VAL A 607 -15.45 23.99 -14.64
N ASN A 608 -16.50 23.24 -14.99
CA ASN A 608 -17.91 23.64 -14.87
C ASN A 608 -18.24 25.03 -15.39
N ALA A 609 -17.91 25.32 -16.65
CA ALA A 609 -18.16 26.61 -17.29
C ALA A 609 -17.60 27.82 -16.48
N GLY A 610 -16.47 27.64 -15.82
CA GLY A 610 -15.81 28.64 -14.97
C GLY A 610 -16.28 28.68 -13.51
N LYS A 611 -17.27 27.86 -13.12
CA LYS A 611 -17.70 27.66 -11.72
C LYS A 611 -17.01 26.44 -11.13
N GLU A 612 -15.69 26.50 -11.06
CA GLU A 612 -14.85 25.41 -10.63
C GLU A 612 -15.35 24.69 -9.38
N GLU A 613 -15.37 23.36 -9.44
CA GLU A 613 -15.67 22.50 -8.31
C GLU A 613 -14.49 21.57 -8.06
N ILE A 614 -14.09 21.42 -6.79
CA ILE A 614 -13.08 20.47 -6.34
C ILE A 614 -13.66 19.59 -5.27
N TYR A 615 -13.49 18.29 -5.45
CA TYR A 615 -13.90 17.24 -4.52
C TYR A 615 -12.70 16.49 -3.98
N LEU A 616 -12.74 16.12 -2.69
CA LEU A 616 -11.75 15.29 -2.01
C LEU A 616 -12.42 14.05 -1.44
N GLY A 617 -11.67 12.99 -1.18
CA GLY A 617 -12.23 11.88 -0.42
C GLY A 617 -11.46 10.56 -0.52
N SER A 618 -12.15 9.46 -0.18
CA SER A 618 -11.51 8.17 0.03
C SER A 618 -11.54 7.24 -1.18
N ALA A 619 -12.39 7.48 -2.17
CA ALA A 619 -12.59 6.59 -3.32
C ALA A 619 -11.57 6.83 -4.43
N ASP A 620 -11.06 5.76 -5.02
CA ASP A 620 -10.44 5.74 -6.36
C ASP A 620 -11.51 5.40 -7.42
N TRP A 621 -11.22 5.62 -8.69
CA TRP A 621 -12.09 5.18 -9.80
C TRP A 621 -11.88 3.69 -10.10
N MET A 622 -12.34 2.87 -9.16
CA MET A 622 -12.32 1.40 -9.22
C MET A 622 -13.71 0.86 -8.90
N SER A 623 -14.16 -0.19 -9.62
CA SER A 623 -15.50 -0.78 -9.42
C SER A 623 -15.75 -1.18 -7.96
N ARG A 624 -14.74 -1.78 -7.30
CA ARG A 624 -14.85 -2.13 -5.88
C ARG A 624 -15.05 -0.92 -4.96
N ASN A 625 -14.50 0.27 -5.29
CA ASN A 625 -14.69 1.49 -4.50
C ASN A 625 -16.08 2.09 -4.74
N LEU A 626 -16.54 2.04 -5.98
CA LEU A 626 -17.81 2.66 -6.36
C LEU A 626 -19.02 1.81 -6.00
N ASP A 627 -18.87 0.46 -5.95
CA ASP A 627 -19.99 -0.46 -5.86
C ASP A 627 -19.98 -1.39 -4.63
N ARG A 628 -18.78 -1.68 -4.05
CA ARG A 628 -18.63 -2.69 -2.98
C ARG A 628 -17.95 -2.15 -1.73
N ARG A 629 -17.84 -0.81 -1.61
CA ARG A 629 -17.30 -0.14 -0.44
C ARG A 629 -18.17 1.00 0.00
N VAL A 630 -18.10 1.33 1.29
CA VAL A 630 -18.57 2.63 1.76
C VAL A 630 -17.41 3.60 1.67
N GLU A 631 -17.53 4.53 0.74
CA GLU A 631 -16.58 5.61 0.48
C GLU A 631 -17.28 6.96 0.62
N VAL A 632 -16.55 8.00 0.96
CA VAL A 632 -17.08 9.36 1.07
C VAL A 632 -16.20 10.30 0.25
N ILE A 633 -16.85 11.07 -0.60
CA ILE A 633 -16.29 12.20 -1.36
C ILE A 633 -17.01 13.47 -0.91
N PHE A 634 -16.30 14.56 -0.72
CA PHE A 634 -16.82 15.82 -0.23
C PHE A 634 -16.29 17.02 -1.03
N PRO A 635 -17.14 18.05 -1.27
CA PRO A 635 -16.71 19.28 -1.96
C PRO A 635 -15.87 20.17 -1.06
N VAL A 636 -14.94 20.94 -1.65
CA VAL A 636 -14.22 22.04 -1.00
C VAL A 636 -14.91 23.34 -1.37
N GLU A 637 -15.75 23.88 -0.49
CA GLU A 637 -16.60 25.05 -0.81
C GLU A 637 -15.91 26.38 -0.55
N ASP A 638 -15.04 26.49 0.46
CA ASP A 638 -14.25 27.70 0.72
C ASP A 638 -13.29 27.95 -0.44
N GLU A 639 -13.37 29.13 -1.04
CA GLU A 639 -12.59 29.48 -2.25
C GLU A 639 -11.08 29.48 -2.00
N ARG A 640 -10.62 29.91 -0.81
CA ARG A 640 -9.20 29.93 -0.46
C ARG A 640 -8.67 28.50 -0.29
N LEU A 641 -9.48 27.62 0.34
CA LEU A 641 -9.12 26.19 0.51
C LEU A 641 -9.17 25.47 -0.83
N ARG A 642 -10.14 25.77 -1.69
CA ARG A 642 -10.22 25.23 -3.05
C ARG A 642 -9.00 25.62 -3.88
N GLU A 643 -8.57 26.89 -3.83
CA GLU A 643 -7.35 27.39 -4.48
C GLU A 643 -6.11 26.65 -3.93
N ARG A 644 -6.03 26.44 -2.61
CA ARG A 644 -4.95 25.70 -1.98
C ARG A 644 -4.90 24.26 -2.49
N VAL A 645 -6.03 23.55 -2.53
CA VAL A 645 -6.10 22.17 -3.04
C VAL A 645 -5.73 22.13 -4.52
N ARG A 646 -6.26 23.02 -5.33
CA ARG A 646 -5.94 23.12 -6.77
C ARG A 646 -4.43 23.22 -6.98
N ARG A 647 -3.79 24.15 -6.30
CA ARG A 647 -2.36 24.38 -6.40
C ARG A 647 -1.54 23.19 -5.86
N GLU A 648 -1.78 22.79 -4.60
CA GLU A 648 -0.92 21.84 -3.89
C GLU A 648 -1.13 20.38 -4.32
N ALA A 649 -2.36 19.97 -4.61
CA ALA A 649 -2.68 18.58 -4.93
C ALA A 649 -2.73 18.28 -6.44
N LEU A 650 -2.91 19.28 -7.30
CA LEU A 650 -3.08 19.07 -8.74
C LEU A 650 -2.04 19.81 -9.59
N GLU A 651 -1.93 21.15 -9.50
CA GLU A 651 -1.09 21.93 -10.41
C GLU A 651 0.40 21.72 -10.13
N VAL A 652 0.85 21.77 -8.87
CA VAL A 652 2.25 21.55 -8.50
C VAL A 652 2.71 20.13 -8.87
N PRO A 653 1.95 19.05 -8.60
CA PRO A 653 2.28 17.73 -9.12
C PRO A 653 2.33 17.64 -10.66
N LEU A 654 1.40 18.26 -11.39
CA LEU A 654 1.42 18.28 -12.86
C LEU A 654 2.63 19.04 -13.45
N ALA A 655 3.16 20.01 -12.71
CA ALA A 655 4.35 20.76 -13.07
C ALA A 655 5.66 20.09 -12.63
N ASP A 656 5.61 18.90 -12.05
CA ASP A 656 6.81 18.18 -11.60
C ASP A 656 7.64 17.67 -12.80
N HIS A 657 8.87 18.15 -12.93
CA HIS A 657 9.80 17.74 -13.99
C HIS A 657 10.78 16.63 -13.53
N VAL A 658 10.87 16.35 -12.23
CA VAL A 658 11.83 15.43 -11.65
C VAL A 658 11.23 14.05 -11.42
N LYS A 659 10.05 13.99 -10.81
CA LYS A 659 9.41 12.74 -10.38
C LYS A 659 8.24 12.32 -11.26
N MET A 660 7.65 13.22 -12.04
CA MET A 660 6.57 12.88 -12.97
C MET A 660 7.04 11.86 -14.01
N ARG A 661 6.18 10.91 -14.29
CA ARG A 661 6.30 9.92 -15.37
C ARG A 661 5.00 9.94 -16.17
N TRP A 662 5.10 10.19 -17.47
CA TRP A 662 3.94 10.25 -18.37
C TRP A 662 3.69 8.89 -19.00
N LEU A 663 2.47 8.36 -18.81
CA LEU A 663 2.03 7.10 -19.41
C LEU A 663 1.90 7.27 -20.93
N GLN A 664 2.47 6.32 -21.67
CA GLN A 664 2.38 6.24 -23.13
C GLN A 664 1.27 5.27 -23.55
N ASN A 665 0.91 5.30 -24.84
CA ASN A 665 -0.13 4.42 -25.40
C ASN A 665 0.27 2.93 -25.47
N ASP A 666 1.56 2.61 -25.28
CA ASP A 666 2.08 1.24 -25.19
C ASP A 666 2.14 0.71 -23.74
N GLY A 667 1.79 1.54 -22.74
CA GLY A 667 1.84 1.20 -21.32
C GLY A 667 3.15 1.58 -20.62
N SER A 668 4.17 2.03 -21.34
CA SER A 668 5.43 2.51 -20.77
C SER A 668 5.25 3.89 -20.11
N TYR A 669 6.18 4.23 -19.22
CA TYR A 669 6.19 5.53 -18.53
C TYR A 669 7.49 6.27 -18.82
N LEU A 670 7.38 7.48 -19.35
CA LEU A 670 8.53 8.31 -19.73
C LEU A 670 8.74 9.49 -18.77
N ARG A 671 10.00 9.77 -18.46
CA ARG A 671 10.38 11.01 -17.75
C ARG A 671 10.30 12.21 -18.70
N PRO A 672 9.92 13.42 -18.22
CA PRO A 672 10.08 14.65 -18.99
C PRO A 672 11.54 14.84 -19.42
N THR A 673 11.77 15.32 -20.65
CA THR A 673 13.10 15.41 -21.25
C THR A 673 13.95 16.58 -20.77
N SER A 674 13.39 17.60 -20.14
CA SER A 674 14.14 18.78 -19.65
C SER A 674 14.50 18.64 -18.18
N ARG A 675 15.81 18.42 -17.92
CA ARG A 675 16.42 18.62 -16.60
C ARG A 675 17.28 19.89 -16.64
N ASP A 676 16.64 21.04 -16.86
CA ASP A 676 17.33 22.32 -16.72
C ASP A 676 17.54 22.67 -15.24
N ASP A 677 18.57 23.46 -14.93
CA ASP A 677 18.80 24.05 -13.61
C ASP A 677 17.55 24.86 -13.20
N GLY A 678 16.66 24.26 -12.39
CA GLY A 678 15.37 24.81 -12.01
C GLY A 678 14.21 23.84 -12.16
N ALA A 679 14.47 22.56 -12.50
CA ALA A 679 13.45 21.52 -12.59
C ALA A 679 12.70 21.34 -11.26
N LEU A 680 11.39 21.50 -11.27
CA LEU A 680 10.53 21.39 -10.09
C LEU A 680 10.42 19.91 -9.64
N ASN A 681 10.76 19.64 -8.38
CA ASN A 681 10.30 18.47 -7.64
C ASN A 681 9.13 18.89 -6.76
N SER A 682 7.95 18.38 -7.03
CA SER A 682 6.70 18.81 -6.39
C SER A 682 6.72 18.62 -4.86
N GLN A 683 7.24 17.49 -4.39
CA GLN A 683 7.28 17.17 -2.96
C GLN A 683 8.27 18.07 -2.20
N GLU A 684 9.46 18.30 -2.76
CA GLU A 684 10.47 19.20 -2.16
C GLU A 684 9.99 20.66 -2.19
N TYR A 685 9.33 21.08 -3.27
CA TYR A 685 8.74 22.41 -3.38
C TYR A 685 7.68 22.62 -2.29
N LEU A 686 6.75 21.68 -2.11
CA LEU A 686 5.72 21.77 -1.07
C LEU A 686 6.33 21.79 0.34
N LEU A 687 7.40 21.02 0.60
CA LEU A 687 8.15 21.10 1.86
C LEU A 687 8.74 22.49 2.09
N SER A 688 9.32 23.11 1.06
CA SER A 688 9.92 24.45 1.16
C SER A 688 8.89 25.54 1.47
N LEU A 689 7.71 25.45 0.87
CA LEU A 689 6.62 26.40 1.14
C LEU A 689 6.16 26.38 2.61
N MET A 690 6.13 25.22 3.23
CA MET A 690 5.67 25.08 4.62
C MET A 690 6.72 25.51 5.65
N GLN A 691 8.00 25.50 5.28
CA GLN A 691 9.08 26.01 6.14
C GLN A 691 9.16 27.54 6.14
N SER A 692 8.57 28.17 5.12
CA SER A 692 8.56 29.63 4.95
C SER A 692 7.37 30.34 5.62
N ASN A 693 6.37 29.59 6.09
CA ASN A 693 5.14 30.04 6.78
C ASN A 693 5.17 29.64 8.27
#